data_b6e23d8fd533abac33cd0e6c9b65d903
#
_entry.id   b6e23d8fd533abac33cd0e6c9b65d903
#
_cell.length_a   1.000
_cell.length_b   1.000
_cell.length_c   1.000
_cell.angle_alpha   90.00
_cell.angle_beta   90.00
_cell.angle_gamma   90.00
#
_symmetry.space_group_name_H-M   'P 1'
#
loop_
_entity.id
_entity.type
_entity.pdbx_description
1 polymer ?
#
loop_
_entity_poly.entity_id
_entity_poly.type
_entity_poly.pdbx_seq_one_letter_code
_entity_poly.pdbx_strand_id
1 'polypeptide(L)'
;MIIFCTTVKINSMRYEKNTVIGILAHVDAGKTTLSEAMLYLSGKIKTLGRVDHRDSYLDNHFLERERGITIFSKQARLELPGSAVTLLDTPGHADFSAEAERTLRVLDAAVLVISGTDGVQAHTETLWRLLARYDLPCFLFVSKMDLPGSDREKIMAELQRRFGEACLDFALPAPALQERLALCSEEAMEKYLSEGKLEGEDISALIHSRRLFPCFFGSGLRLEGVEALLAALDRFVRPAEAGERFGARVYQIGRDAQGNRLSYMKITGGCLRVRDTLAYKDAGGAPVKEKVSGLRLYSGAKYENTDCVYPGQVCAVPGLGGTWAGQGLGAENNFVGPALESALQYRLRLPEGADPAALLPKLMLLQEEEPQLHIHWNAGAGEISLRLMGRIQEEIFKSLVKERFDLALELDSGSVMYKETIADTVEGVGHFEPLRHYAEVHLIMEPLPPGSGLVIDSICPEDALDRNWQRLILSHLREREHPGVLTGAPITDMKISLAAGKAHLKHTEGGDFRQAVFRALRQGLMQAKSVLLEPWYAFTIEVPPEQTGRAINDIRAMHGEFSSPEDAGGLTRLRGGAPFSGLRGYGEEVRAYTRGRGRFSMCDYGYRPCHDQKSAVEALGYDAESDTENPSASVFCAHGAGFSVKWDKVPDYMHLESCLKKTDAAPAPVHRCLSIDQRELDAIMEREFGPIRRRSYAAPVKNQAPERETDARQRQQYIIVDGYNLIFAWDELRALAAERLDLARGRLMDMLSSYCGYTKAELVLVFDGFRTPGNPGSRSDYHNIHLVFTADGETGDAYIERLADRIGKNNAVRVVTSDNLIRLSALRSGVLRCSSAEFKAELEQTLKTIDDILRRSSEGAHMTRLKDGKQ
;
A
#
# COMPACT_ATOMS: atom_id res chain seq x y z
N MET A 1 6.46 62.10 3.27
CA MET A 1 4.98 61.94 3.38
C MET A 1 4.73 60.56 3.95
N ILE A 2 4.59 60.54 5.27
CA ILE A 2 4.52 59.34 6.13
C ILE A 2 3.09 58.84 6.08
N ILE A 3 2.85 57.67 5.51
CA ILE A 3 1.54 56.99 5.54
C ILE A 3 1.47 56.25 6.84
N PHE A 4 0.59 56.72 7.75
CA PHE A 4 0.20 56.07 8.99
C PHE A 4 -0.45 54.72 8.67
N CYS A 5 0.24 53.67 9.05
CA CYS A 5 -0.33 52.34 9.18
C CYS A 5 -1.14 52.31 10.46
N THR A 6 -2.46 52.50 10.38
CA THR A 6 -3.40 52.33 11.48
C THR A 6 -3.43 50.88 11.88
N THR A 7 -2.73 50.57 12.97
CA THR A 7 -2.80 49.29 13.66
C THR A 7 -4.19 49.18 14.28
N VAL A 8 -5.12 48.57 13.55
CA VAL A 8 -6.34 48.04 14.15
C VAL A 8 -5.89 46.93 15.11
N LYS A 9 -5.99 47.20 16.41
CA LYS A 9 -5.92 46.20 17.45
C LYS A 9 -7.05 45.19 17.19
N ILE A 10 -6.78 44.16 16.42
CA ILE A 10 -7.57 42.93 16.34
C ILE A 10 -7.50 42.35 17.76
N ASN A 11 -8.66 42.24 18.41
CA ASN A 11 -8.80 41.48 19.64
C ASN A 11 -8.11 40.14 19.39
N SER A 12 -6.91 40.01 19.94
CA SER A 12 -6.01 38.91 19.74
C SER A 12 -6.69 37.62 20.16
N MET A 13 -6.69 36.71 19.24
CA MET A 13 -6.97 35.32 19.42
C MET A 13 -6.62 34.81 20.81
N ARG A 14 -7.64 34.24 21.46
CA ARG A 14 -7.52 33.60 22.77
C ARG A 14 -6.62 32.35 22.74
N TYR A 15 -6.32 31.86 21.54
CA TYR A 15 -5.61 30.61 21.33
C TYR A 15 -4.47 30.78 20.32
N GLU A 16 -3.27 30.38 20.71
CA GLU A 16 -2.07 30.39 19.85
C GLU A 16 -2.07 29.23 18.83
N LYS A 17 -2.84 28.15 19.11
CA LYS A 17 -2.85 26.90 18.31
C LYS A 17 -4.25 26.59 17.80
N ASN A 18 -4.38 26.42 16.47
CA ASN A 18 -5.54 25.80 15.83
C ASN A 18 -5.14 24.41 15.35
N THR A 19 -5.82 23.37 15.79
CA THR A 19 -5.52 21.98 15.45
C THR A 19 -6.76 21.23 14.96
N VAL A 20 -6.53 20.26 14.08
CA VAL A 20 -7.58 19.38 13.55
C VAL A 20 -7.33 17.96 14.03
N ILE A 21 -8.25 17.41 14.82
CA ILE A 21 -8.11 16.08 15.42
C ILE A 21 -9.23 15.18 14.89
N GLY A 22 -8.85 14.02 14.33
CA GLY A 22 -9.80 13.01 13.86
C GLY A 22 -10.08 11.95 14.92
N ILE A 23 -11.34 11.55 15.08
CA ILE A 23 -11.73 10.40 15.88
C ILE A 23 -12.03 9.24 14.93
N LEU A 24 -11.26 8.17 15.07
CA LEU A 24 -11.32 6.97 14.24
C LEU A 24 -11.63 5.76 15.11
N ALA A 25 -12.42 4.83 14.60
CA ALA A 25 -12.78 3.63 15.35
C ALA A 25 -13.35 2.55 14.43
N HIS A 26 -13.30 1.30 14.89
CA HIS A 26 -14.20 0.27 14.39
C HIS A 26 -15.64 0.53 14.86
N VAL A 27 -16.62 -0.04 14.15
CA VAL A 27 -18.05 0.03 14.52
C VAL A 27 -18.23 -0.39 15.98
N ASP A 28 -19.11 0.30 16.67
CA ASP A 28 -19.46 0.06 18.08
C ASP A 28 -18.30 0.20 19.09
N ALA A 29 -17.14 0.68 18.71
CA ALA A 29 -16.05 0.94 19.64
C ALA A 29 -16.30 2.12 20.61
N GLY A 30 -17.37 2.88 20.43
CA GLY A 30 -17.73 4.03 21.29
C GLY A 30 -17.18 5.37 20.79
N LYS A 31 -16.92 5.49 19.50
CA LYS A 31 -16.40 6.70 18.83
C LYS A 31 -17.29 7.94 19.11
N THR A 32 -18.54 7.90 18.70
CA THR A 32 -19.49 9.02 18.88
C THR A 32 -19.71 9.34 20.36
N THR A 33 -19.73 8.32 21.23
CA THR A 33 -19.83 8.52 22.68
C THR A 33 -18.62 9.27 23.24
N LEU A 34 -17.40 8.97 22.74
CA LEU A 34 -16.19 9.69 23.12
C LEU A 34 -16.23 11.14 22.60
N SER A 35 -16.63 11.34 21.34
CA SER A 35 -16.78 12.67 20.74
C SER A 35 -17.77 13.55 21.54
N GLU A 36 -18.93 13.00 21.92
CA GLU A 36 -19.94 13.67 22.78
C GLU A 36 -19.35 14.01 24.18
N ALA A 37 -18.60 13.06 24.77
CA ALA A 37 -17.95 13.28 26.08
C ALA A 37 -16.91 14.43 26.01
N MET A 38 -16.13 14.51 24.95
CA MET A 38 -15.17 15.57 24.72
C MET A 38 -15.86 16.93 24.56
N LEU A 39 -16.98 16.99 23.81
CA LEU A 39 -17.79 18.20 23.64
C LEU A 39 -18.46 18.63 24.94
N TYR A 40 -18.90 17.69 25.77
CA TYR A 40 -19.51 17.98 27.07
C TYR A 40 -18.50 18.54 28.06
N LEU A 41 -17.32 17.90 28.19
CA LEU A 41 -16.27 18.35 29.10
C LEU A 41 -15.64 19.69 28.68
N SER A 42 -15.59 19.98 27.38
CA SER A 42 -15.17 21.31 26.88
C SER A 42 -16.24 22.40 27.06
N GLY A 43 -17.43 22.05 27.58
CA GLY A 43 -18.52 22.98 27.79
C GLY A 43 -19.28 23.42 26.51
N LYS A 44 -19.00 22.79 25.37
CA LYS A 44 -19.65 23.11 24.08
C LYS A 44 -21.11 22.66 24.05
N ILE A 45 -21.43 21.54 24.68
CA ILE A 45 -22.78 21.02 24.86
C ILE A 45 -23.14 20.97 26.37
N LYS A 46 -24.40 21.20 26.70
CA LYS A 46 -24.88 21.27 28.10
C LYS A 46 -25.33 19.91 28.64
N THR A 47 -25.69 18.99 27.77
CA THR A 47 -26.17 17.64 28.09
C THR A 47 -25.37 16.65 27.27
N LEU A 48 -24.97 15.52 27.88
CA LEU A 48 -24.27 14.44 27.18
C LEU A 48 -25.26 13.73 26.26
N GLY A 49 -25.08 13.84 24.94
CA GLY A 49 -25.88 13.11 23.97
C GLY A 49 -25.57 11.60 23.99
N ARG A 50 -26.58 10.77 23.72
CA ARG A 50 -26.45 9.31 23.70
C ARG A 50 -26.91 8.74 22.36
N VAL A 51 -26.08 7.93 21.75
CA VAL A 51 -26.40 7.24 20.49
C VAL A 51 -27.64 6.35 20.67
N ASP A 52 -27.71 5.61 21.79
CA ASP A 52 -28.85 4.74 22.12
C ASP A 52 -30.20 5.48 22.21
N HIS A 53 -30.19 6.74 22.64
CA HIS A 53 -31.38 7.58 22.76
C HIS A 53 -31.64 8.40 21.50
N ARG A 54 -30.77 8.32 20.47
CA ARG A 54 -30.87 9.06 19.20
C ARG A 54 -30.85 10.60 19.39
N ASP A 55 -30.23 11.09 20.46
CA ASP A 55 -30.10 12.49 20.81
C ASP A 55 -28.65 13.03 20.71
N SER A 56 -27.75 12.30 20.04
CA SER A 56 -26.37 12.71 19.76
C SER A 56 -26.35 14.07 19.03
N TYR A 57 -25.45 14.96 19.45
CA TYR A 57 -25.22 16.26 18.82
C TYR A 57 -24.62 16.16 17.42
N LEU A 58 -23.77 15.12 17.20
CA LEU A 58 -23.07 14.91 15.95
C LEU A 58 -23.91 14.14 14.93
N ASP A 59 -24.60 13.07 15.31
CA ASP A 59 -25.39 12.24 14.39
C ASP A 59 -26.74 12.91 14.05
N ASN A 60 -26.71 13.83 13.09
CA ASN A 60 -27.86 14.66 12.74
C ASN A 60 -28.72 14.12 11.60
N HIS A 61 -28.13 13.25 10.75
CA HIS A 61 -28.83 12.66 9.60
C HIS A 61 -29.78 11.56 10.08
N PHE A 62 -30.98 11.45 9.47
CA PHE A 62 -31.98 10.47 9.92
C PHE A 62 -31.50 9.04 9.77
N LEU A 63 -30.74 8.70 8.70
CA LEU A 63 -30.16 7.38 8.48
C LEU A 63 -29.14 6.98 9.57
N GLU A 64 -28.37 7.95 10.06
CA GLU A 64 -27.42 7.73 11.15
C GLU A 64 -28.16 7.42 12.46
N ARG A 65 -29.21 8.18 12.76
CA ARG A 65 -30.07 7.98 13.95
C ARG A 65 -30.86 6.68 13.91
N GLU A 66 -31.33 6.29 12.73
CA GLU A 66 -32.08 5.04 12.56
C GLU A 66 -31.20 3.82 12.77
N ARG A 67 -29.98 3.86 12.23
CA ARG A 67 -29.04 2.72 12.25
C ARG A 67 -28.06 2.74 13.43
N GLY A 68 -27.91 3.86 14.11
CA GLY A 68 -26.94 4.02 15.20
C GLY A 68 -25.47 4.02 14.74
N ILE A 69 -25.21 4.35 13.48
CA ILE A 69 -23.85 4.39 12.92
C ILE A 69 -23.57 5.76 12.29
N THR A 70 -22.36 6.27 12.42
CA THR A 70 -21.92 7.49 11.72
C THR A 70 -21.62 7.12 10.26
N ILE A 71 -22.27 7.83 9.33
CA ILE A 71 -22.17 7.62 7.89
C ILE A 71 -21.30 8.71 7.26
N PHE A 72 -21.51 9.95 7.65
CA PHE A 72 -20.83 11.14 7.12
C PHE A 72 -19.86 11.71 8.15
N SER A 73 -18.71 12.19 7.68
CA SER A 73 -17.77 12.90 8.55
C SER A 73 -18.39 14.19 9.09
N LYS A 74 -18.36 14.36 10.40
CA LYS A 74 -18.90 15.54 11.09
C LYS A 74 -17.79 16.34 11.73
N GLN A 75 -17.97 17.64 11.78
CA GLN A 75 -17.05 18.53 12.47
C GLN A 75 -17.70 19.22 13.66
N ALA A 76 -16.93 19.34 14.72
CA ALA A 76 -17.31 20.15 15.88
C ALA A 76 -16.09 20.96 16.37
N ARG A 77 -16.34 22.12 16.93
CA ARG A 77 -15.30 22.97 17.52
C ARG A 77 -15.35 22.88 19.03
N LEU A 78 -14.22 22.61 19.66
CA LEU A 78 -14.03 22.68 21.10
C LEU A 78 -12.86 23.62 21.42
N GLU A 79 -12.95 24.24 22.57
CA GLU A 79 -11.95 25.17 23.08
C GLU A 79 -11.28 24.51 24.29
N LEU A 80 -9.99 24.29 24.19
CA LEU A 80 -9.15 23.79 25.27
C LEU A 80 -8.32 24.95 25.85
N PRO A 81 -7.71 24.83 27.04
CA PRO A 81 -6.97 25.92 27.65
C PRO A 81 -5.87 26.54 26.79
N GLY A 82 -5.15 25.74 25.99
CA GLY A 82 -4.04 26.17 25.14
C GLY A 82 -4.32 26.11 23.63
N SER A 83 -5.43 25.54 23.19
CA SER A 83 -5.71 25.31 21.77
C SER A 83 -7.18 25.38 21.40
N ALA A 84 -7.47 25.82 20.17
CA ALA A 84 -8.79 25.67 19.54
C ALA A 84 -8.74 24.42 18.64
N VAL A 85 -9.56 23.43 18.96
CA VAL A 85 -9.57 22.14 18.27
C VAL A 85 -10.79 22.02 17.37
N THR A 86 -10.56 21.68 16.10
CA THR A 86 -11.63 21.18 15.22
C THR A 86 -11.61 19.65 15.29
N LEU A 87 -12.64 19.08 15.90
CA LEU A 87 -12.86 17.65 15.98
C LEU A 87 -13.53 17.18 14.70
N LEU A 88 -12.98 16.16 14.05
CA LEU A 88 -13.59 15.49 12.89
C LEU A 88 -13.98 14.07 13.31
N ASP A 89 -15.28 13.84 13.44
CA ASP A 89 -15.83 12.51 13.71
C ASP A 89 -16.02 11.76 12.40
N THR A 90 -15.30 10.64 12.20
CA THR A 90 -15.29 9.92 10.93
C THR A 90 -16.20 8.69 10.97
N PRO A 91 -16.67 8.18 9.82
CA PRO A 91 -17.39 6.90 9.79
C PRO A 91 -16.58 5.75 10.36
N GLY A 92 -17.25 4.89 11.15
CA GLY A 92 -16.60 3.71 11.77
C GLY A 92 -16.77 2.40 10.99
N HIS A 93 -17.65 2.37 9.98
CA HIS A 93 -17.92 1.18 9.19
C HIS A 93 -16.96 1.05 8.00
N ALA A 94 -16.54 -0.17 7.71
CA ALA A 94 -15.60 -0.45 6.62
C ALA A 94 -16.10 0.04 5.25
N ASP A 95 -17.41 0.00 4.98
CA ASP A 95 -18.01 0.49 3.73
C ASP A 95 -17.78 2.00 3.50
N PHE A 96 -17.47 2.77 4.56
CA PHE A 96 -17.19 4.22 4.51
C PHE A 96 -15.72 4.55 4.76
N SER A 97 -14.83 3.56 4.69
CA SER A 97 -13.39 3.76 4.91
C SER A 97 -12.78 4.80 3.98
N ALA A 98 -13.33 4.94 2.79
CA ALA A 98 -12.91 5.93 1.81
C ALA A 98 -13.17 7.38 2.26
N GLU A 99 -14.29 7.64 2.91
CA GLU A 99 -14.57 8.96 3.49
C GLU A 99 -13.67 9.23 4.69
N ALA A 100 -13.44 8.19 5.53
CA ALA A 100 -12.48 8.29 6.62
C ALA A 100 -11.08 8.63 6.08
N GLU A 101 -10.62 7.98 5.01
CA GLU A 101 -9.32 8.24 4.39
C GLU A 101 -9.18 9.69 3.87
N ARG A 102 -10.23 10.24 3.24
CA ARG A 102 -10.22 11.65 2.80
C ARG A 102 -10.01 12.61 3.97
N THR A 103 -10.63 12.31 5.10
CA THR A 103 -10.53 13.12 6.32
C THR A 103 -9.12 13.09 6.91
N LEU A 104 -8.40 11.95 6.84
CA LEU A 104 -7.02 11.82 7.36
C LEU A 104 -6.08 12.90 6.81
N ARG A 105 -6.29 13.35 5.60
CA ARG A 105 -5.41 14.30 4.88
C ARG A 105 -5.39 15.71 5.44
N VAL A 106 -6.34 16.03 6.31
CA VAL A 106 -6.46 17.35 6.94
C VAL A 106 -6.25 17.32 8.45
N LEU A 107 -5.95 16.14 9.02
CA LEU A 107 -5.68 15.99 10.44
C LEU A 107 -4.26 16.45 10.81
N ASP A 108 -4.12 16.97 12.03
CA ASP A 108 -2.84 17.18 12.71
C ASP A 108 -2.51 16.02 13.65
N ALA A 109 -3.54 15.34 14.18
CA ALA A 109 -3.43 14.12 14.96
C ALA A 109 -4.72 13.31 14.89
N ALA A 110 -4.65 12.02 15.21
CA ALA A 110 -5.78 11.13 15.30
C ALA A 110 -5.93 10.53 16.70
N VAL A 111 -7.17 10.28 17.10
CA VAL A 111 -7.52 9.44 18.25
C VAL A 111 -8.14 8.16 17.72
N LEU A 112 -7.46 7.05 17.88
CA LEU A 112 -7.95 5.73 17.51
C LEU A 112 -8.63 5.08 18.71
N VAL A 113 -9.96 4.90 18.62
CA VAL A 113 -10.78 4.35 19.70
C VAL A 113 -10.90 2.84 19.55
N ILE A 114 -10.63 2.13 20.64
CA ILE A 114 -10.62 0.66 20.69
C ILE A 114 -11.58 0.23 21.79
N SER A 115 -12.42 -0.78 21.55
CA SER A 115 -13.32 -1.31 22.56
C SER A 115 -12.56 -2.15 23.60
N GLY A 116 -12.73 -1.87 24.87
CA GLY A 116 -12.14 -2.62 25.97
C GLY A 116 -12.67 -4.05 26.10
N THR A 117 -13.84 -4.35 25.53
CA THR A 117 -14.42 -5.69 25.51
C THR A 117 -14.04 -6.51 24.29
N ASP A 118 -13.84 -5.85 23.14
CA ASP A 118 -13.64 -6.51 21.84
C ASP A 118 -12.17 -6.52 21.40
N GLY A 119 -11.31 -5.66 21.99
CA GLY A 119 -9.91 -5.51 21.65
C GLY A 119 -9.69 -4.94 20.23
N VAL A 120 -8.54 -5.25 19.64
CA VAL A 120 -8.17 -4.77 18.31
C VAL A 120 -8.87 -5.58 17.23
N GLN A 121 -9.71 -4.93 16.43
CA GLN A 121 -10.47 -5.50 15.32
C GLN A 121 -9.74 -5.31 13.98
N ALA A 122 -10.12 -6.07 12.93
CA ALA A 122 -9.46 -5.99 11.62
C ALA A 122 -9.55 -4.58 11.01
N HIS A 123 -10.68 -3.89 11.14
CA HIS A 123 -10.81 -2.51 10.65
C HIS A 123 -9.92 -1.54 11.44
N THR A 124 -9.69 -1.78 12.74
CA THR A 124 -8.73 -1.01 13.55
C THR A 124 -7.31 -1.14 13.00
N GLU A 125 -6.91 -2.34 12.56
CA GLU A 125 -5.62 -2.56 11.90
C GLU A 125 -5.52 -1.85 10.54
N THR A 126 -6.63 -1.80 9.78
CA THR A 126 -6.69 -1.02 8.52
C THR A 126 -6.49 0.46 8.78
N LEU A 127 -7.21 1.02 9.77
CA LEU A 127 -7.06 2.42 10.17
C LEU A 127 -5.63 2.71 10.66
N TRP A 128 -5.03 1.79 11.43
CA TRP A 128 -3.65 1.91 11.89
C TRP A 128 -2.64 1.99 10.74
N ARG A 129 -2.81 1.14 9.69
CA ARG A 129 -1.97 1.18 8.48
C ARG A 129 -2.16 2.47 7.69
N LEU A 130 -3.40 2.97 7.58
CA LEU A 130 -3.68 4.26 6.94
C LEU A 130 -3.02 5.41 7.70
N LEU A 131 -3.12 5.44 9.05
CA LEU A 131 -2.44 6.44 9.88
C LEU A 131 -0.91 6.40 9.70
N ALA A 132 -0.33 5.21 9.54
CA ALA A 132 1.09 5.06 9.25
C ALA A 132 1.45 5.56 7.83
N ARG A 133 0.62 5.25 6.83
CA ARG A 133 0.82 5.71 5.44
C ARG A 133 0.80 7.22 5.30
N TYR A 134 -0.05 7.90 6.07
CA TYR A 134 -0.17 9.36 6.08
C TYR A 134 0.71 10.06 7.14
N ASP A 135 1.59 9.30 7.80
CA ASP A 135 2.51 9.78 8.85
C ASP A 135 1.81 10.62 9.94
N LEU A 136 0.60 10.20 10.35
CA LEU A 136 -0.21 10.93 11.31
C LEU A 136 0.09 10.54 12.75
N PRO A 137 0.36 11.50 13.65
CA PRO A 137 0.42 11.28 15.09
C PRO A 137 -0.85 10.62 15.60
N CYS A 138 -0.73 9.61 16.46
CA CYS A 138 -1.88 8.82 16.91
C CYS A 138 -1.88 8.66 18.44
N PHE A 139 -3.05 8.96 19.04
CA PHE A 139 -3.39 8.67 20.42
C PHE A 139 -4.35 7.49 20.45
N LEU A 140 -4.19 6.59 21.41
CA LEU A 140 -5.07 5.43 21.57
C LEU A 140 -6.01 5.66 22.75
N PHE A 141 -7.30 5.47 22.56
CA PHE A 141 -8.29 5.51 23.65
C PHE A 141 -9.04 4.18 23.73
N VAL A 142 -8.79 3.44 24.81
CA VAL A 142 -9.51 2.20 25.08
C VAL A 142 -10.78 2.54 25.84
N SER A 143 -11.90 2.43 25.15
CA SER A 143 -13.24 2.75 25.64
C SER A 143 -13.91 1.57 26.34
N LYS A 144 -15.10 1.79 26.94
CA LYS A 144 -15.92 0.74 27.56
C LYS A 144 -15.21 -0.03 28.68
N MET A 145 -14.28 0.59 29.40
CA MET A 145 -13.58 -0.03 30.51
C MET A 145 -14.46 -0.26 31.73
N ASP A 146 -15.65 0.29 31.74
CA ASP A 146 -16.69 0.11 32.75
C ASP A 146 -17.52 -1.19 32.56
N LEU A 147 -17.36 -1.88 31.42
CA LEU A 147 -18.12 -3.09 31.14
C LEU A 147 -17.41 -4.36 31.67
N PRO A 148 -18.17 -5.39 32.09
CA PRO A 148 -17.59 -6.67 32.47
C PRO A 148 -16.83 -7.32 31.33
N GLY A 149 -15.65 -7.85 31.61
CA GLY A 149 -14.78 -8.49 30.60
C GLY A 149 -13.70 -7.59 30.01
N SER A 150 -13.70 -6.29 30.32
CA SER A 150 -12.60 -5.40 30.02
C SER A 150 -11.41 -5.66 30.98
N ASP A 151 -10.22 -5.83 30.44
CA ASP A 151 -8.99 -6.09 31.19
C ASP A 151 -7.86 -5.22 30.64
N ARG A 152 -7.44 -4.24 31.43
CA ARG A 152 -6.45 -3.25 31.01
C ARG A 152 -5.10 -3.86 30.64
N GLU A 153 -4.61 -4.82 31.43
CA GLU A 153 -3.31 -5.43 31.20
C GLU A 153 -3.31 -6.28 29.93
N LYS A 154 -4.37 -7.07 29.71
CA LYS A 154 -4.51 -7.87 28.48
C LYS A 154 -4.58 -7.02 27.23
N ILE A 155 -5.37 -5.92 27.28
CA ILE A 155 -5.50 -5.03 26.13
C ILE A 155 -4.19 -4.31 25.88
N MET A 156 -3.50 -3.83 26.92
CA MET A 156 -2.19 -3.19 26.76
C MET A 156 -1.18 -4.14 26.12
N ALA A 157 -1.13 -5.41 26.54
CA ALA A 157 -0.28 -6.43 25.91
C ALA A 157 -0.71 -6.72 24.45
N GLU A 158 -2.01 -6.68 24.16
CA GLU A 158 -2.49 -6.82 22.76
C GLU A 158 -2.09 -5.64 21.91
N LEU A 159 -2.20 -4.39 22.39
CA LEU A 159 -1.76 -3.18 21.68
C LEU A 159 -0.27 -3.23 21.38
N GLN A 160 0.57 -3.57 22.36
CA GLN A 160 2.01 -3.70 22.19
C GLN A 160 2.38 -4.78 21.17
N ARG A 161 1.74 -5.94 21.25
CA ARG A 161 1.97 -7.01 20.28
C ARG A 161 1.59 -6.66 18.85
N ARG A 162 0.49 -5.88 18.63
CA ARG A 162 -0.02 -5.57 17.29
C ARG A 162 0.50 -4.27 16.70
N PHE A 163 0.69 -3.26 17.55
CA PHE A 163 1.05 -1.90 17.13
C PHE A 163 2.47 -1.50 17.54
N GLY A 164 3.12 -2.32 18.37
CA GLY A 164 4.50 -2.15 18.80
C GLY A 164 4.67 -1.69 20.25
N GLU A 165 5.85 -1.91 20.80
CA GLU A 165 6.24 -1.57 22.17
C GLU A 165 6.17 -0.07 22.48
N ALA A 166 6.09 0.77 21.45
CA ALA A 166 5.89 2.22 21.56
C ALA A 166 4.50 2.64 22.04
N CYS A 167 3.55 1.69 22.18
CA CYS A 167 2.27 1.92 22.84
C CYS A 167 2.50 1.97 24.35
N LEU A 168 2.32 3.15 24.97
CA LEU A 168 2.59 3.36 26.40
C LEU A 168 1.33 3.85 27.13
N ASP A 169 1.08 3.25 28.29
CA ASP A 169 -0.02 3.67 29.17
C ASP A 169 0.36 4.99 29.90
N PHE A 170 -0.37 6.07 29.60
CA PHE A 170 -0.10 7.40 30.17
C PHE A 170 -0.65 7.60 31.59
N ALA A 171 -1.29 6.60 32.17
CA ALA A 171 -1.67 6.61 33.58
C ALA A 171 -0.59 5.97 34.50
N LEU A 172 0.54 5.53 33.97
CA LEU A 172 1.69 5.05 34.76
C LEU A 172 2.21 6.16 35.67
N PRO A 173 2.74 5.83 36.86
CA PRO A 173 3.44 6.78 37.72
C PRO A 173 4.57 7.49 36.96
N ALA A 174 4.77 8.79 37.23
CA ALA A 174 5.71 9.62 36.48
C ALA A 174 7.13 9.00 36.31
N PRO A 175 7.78 8.41 37.34
CA PRO A 175 9.10 7.79 37.14
C PRO A 175 9.07 6.62 36.14
N ALA A 176 8.11 5.71 36.27
CA ALA A 176 7.98 4.56 35.39
C ALA A 176 7.62 4.96 33.95
N LEU A 177 6.81 6.02 33.79
CA LEU A 177 6.49 6.57 32.48
C LEU A 177 7.74 7.17 31.82
N GLN A 178 8.55 7.94 32.57
CA GLN A 178 9.79 8.57 32.06
C GLN A 178 10.80 7.53 31.56
N GLU A 179 11.00 6.45 32.33
CA GLU A 179 11.85 5.33 31.91
C GLU A 179 11.39 4.68 30.61
N ARG A 180 10.06 4.45 30.46
CA ARG A 180 9.49 3.89 29.24
C ARG A 180 9.58 4.85 28.05
N LEU A 181 9.39 6.14 28.28
CA LEU A 181 9.55 7.18 27.24
C LEU A 181 10.99 7.26 26.73
N ALA A 182 11.99 7.11 27.61
CA ALA A 182 13.39 7.10 27.24
C ALA A 182 13.73 5.94 26.28
N LEU A 183 13.04 4.80 26.37
CA LEU A 183 13.24 3.65 25.49
C LEU A 183 12.67 3.85 24.07
N CYS A 184 11.89 4.90 23.82
CA CYS A 184 11.28 5.13 22.51
C CYS A 184 12.25 5.62 21.42
N SER A 185 13.38 6.21 21.79
CA SER A 185 14.44 6.59 20.84
C SER A 185 15.79 6.76 21.54
N GLU A 186 16.89 6.65 20.77
CA GLU A 186 18.25 6.87 21.26
C GLU A 186 18.43 8.30 21.81
N GLU A 187 17.90 9.30 21.11
CA GLU A 187 17.96 10.71 21.52
C GLU A 187 17.21 10.95 22.85
N ALA A 188 16.04 10.31 23.01
CA ALA A 188 15.27 10.38 24.25
C ALA A 188 16.03 9.70 25.42
N MET A 189 16.70 8.59 25.15
CA MET A 189 17.54 7.89 26.14
C MET A 189 18.72 8.74 26.59
N GLU A 190 19.48 9.32 25.65
CA GLU A 190 20.61 10.20 25.95
C GLU A 190 20.17 11.40 26.79
N LYS A 191 19.05 12.02 26.42
CA LYS A 191 18.50 13.14 27.17
C LYS A 191 18.03 12.74 28.57
N TYR A 192 17.37 11.62 28.72
CA TYR A 192 16.95 11.09 30.02
C TYR A 192 18.17 10.78 30.93
N LEU A 193 19.23 10.19 30.38
CA LEU A 193 20.47 9.90 31.13
C LEU A 193 21.20 11.17 31.53
N SER A 194 21.17 12.24 30.75
CA SER A 194 21.88 13.51 31.03
C SER A 194 21.05 14.44 31.92
N GLU A 195 19.73 14.55 31.72
CA GLU A 195 18.86 15.53 32.39
C GLU A 195 17.95 14.91 33.46
N GLY A 196 17.82 13.56 33.50
CA GLY A 196 16.97 12.80 34.41
C GLY A 196 15.47 12.85 34.10
N LYS A 197 15.06 13.58 33.09
CA LYS A 197 13.64 13.71 32.65
C LYS A 197 13.56 14.11 31.20
N LEU A 198 12.42 13.74 30.57
CA LEU A 198 11.99 14.25 29.28
C LEU A 198 10.90 15.31 29.48
N GLU A 199 11.01 16.40 28.77
CA GLU A 199 10.04 17.51 28.85
C GLU A 199 8.87 17.33 27.87
N GLY A 200 7.84 18.19 27.96
CA GLY A 200 6.67 18.11 27.11
C GLY A 200 6.97 18.24 25.60
N GLU A 201 8.05 18.97 25.26
CA GLU A 201 8.48 19.13 23.86
C GLU A 201 9.09 17.85 23.31
N ASP A 202 9.85 17.11 24.12
CA ASP A 202 10.46 15.83 23.73
C ASP A 202 9.37 14.77 23.50
N ILE A 203 8.39 14.70 24.42
CA ILE A 203 7.25 13.79 24.30
C ILE A 203 6.44 14.12 23.03
N SER A 204 6.20 15.42 22.79
CA SER A 204 5.50 15.86 21.58
C SER A 204 6.27 15.46 20.31
N ALA A 205 7.62 15.60 20.29
CA ALA A 205 8.44 15.19 19.16
C ALA A 205 8.36 13.67 18.91
N LEU A 206 8.40 12.84 19.96
CA LEU A 206 8.23 11.39 19.86
C LEU A 206 6.85 10.99 19.28
N ILE A 207 5.78 11.67 19.69
CA ILE A 207 4.43 11.44 19.17
C ILE A 207 4.35 11.82 17.69
N HIS A 208 4.88 13.01 17.34
CA HIS A 208 4.85 13.50 15.95
C HIS A 208 5.70 12.66 14.99
N SER A 209 6.83 12.11 15.46
CA SER A 209 7.66 11.16 14.69
C SER A 209 7.14 9.72 14.71
N ARG A 210 5.96 9.48 15.30
CA ARG A 210 5.33 8.15 15.43
C ARG A 210 6.22 7.10 16.15
N ARG A 211 7.11 7.57 17.02
CA ARG A 211 7.92 6.73 17.90
C ARG A 211 7.28 6.49 19.27
N LEU A 212 6.16 7.15 19.55
CA LEU A 212 5.38 7.03 20.78
C LEU A 212 3.88 7.11 20.46
N PHE A 213 3.10 6.20 21.03
CA PHE A 213 1.65 6.15 20.94
C PHE A 213 1.04 6.17 22.34
N PRO A 214 0.58 7.34 22.84
CA PRO A 214 -0.03 7.45 24.15
C PRO A 214 -1.33 6.67 24.24
N CYS A 215 -1.46 5.79 25.23
CA CYS A 215 -2.65 4.98 25.49
C CYS A 215 -3.40 5.52 26.72
N PHE A 216 -4.70 5.71 26.57
CA PHE A 216 -5.64 6.12 27.60
C PHE A 216 -6.74 5.07 27.73
N PHE A 217 -7.21 4.86 28.97
CA PHE A 217 -8.24 3.88 29.28
C PHE A 217 -9.39 4.58 29.98
N GLY A 218 -10.63 4.25 29.60
CA GLY A 218 -11.76 4.90 30.24
C GLY A 218 -13.13 4.51 29.68
N SER A 219 -14.11 5.32 29.98
CA SER A 219 -15.49 5.23 29.48
C SER A 219 -15.99 6.60 29.06
N GLY A 220 -16.32 6.77 27.79
CA GLY A 220 -16.94 7.98 27.28
C GLY A 220 -18.32 8.24 27.94
N LEU A 221 -19.07 7.19 28.25
CA LEU A 221 -20.38 7.31 28.91
C LEU A 221 -20.29 7.80 30.37
N ARG A 222 -19.23 7.36 31.08
CA ARG A 222 -18.97 7.77 32.47
C ARG A 222 -18.04 8.97 32.59
N LEU A 223 -17.54 9.49 31.46
CA LEU A 223 -16.51 10.54 31.35
C LEU A 223 -15.15 10.17 31.94
N GLU A 224 -14.92 8.90 32.26
CA GLU A 224 -13.68 8.40 32.85
C GLU A 224 -12.55 8.40 31.81
N GLY A 225 -11.36 8.93 32.15
CA GLY A 225 -10.18 8.97 31.28
C GLY A 225 -10.22 10.02 30.15
N VAL A 226 -11.38 10.65 29.89
CA VAL A 226 -11.56 11.61 28.79
C VAL A 226 -10.84 12.95 29.08
N GLU A 227 -10.84 13.41 30.33
CA GLU A 227 -10.13 14.64 30.73
C GLU A 227 -8.61 14.49 30.53
N ALA A 228 -8.05 13.32 30.86
CA ALA A 228 -6.64 13.02 30.66
C ALA A 228 -6.27 13.01 29.18
N LEU A 229 -7.13 12.44 28.32
CA LEU A 229 -6.96 12.50 26.88
C LEU A 229 -7.01 13.95 26.36
N LEU A 230 -8.00 14.74 26.77
CA LEU A 230 -8.13 16.17 26.36
C LEU A 230 -6.89 16.98 26.77
N ALA A 231 -6.39 16.78 27.99
CA ALA A 231 -5.18 17.46 28.49
C ALA A 231 -3.93 17.05 27.70
N ALA A 232 -3.83 15.76 27.30
CA ALA A 232 -2.73 15.28 26.45
C ALA A 232 -2.80 15.85 25.04
N LEU A 233 -3.99 15.91 24.44
CA LEU A 233 -4.20 16.50 23.11
C LEU A 233 -3.82 17.99 23.10
N ASP A 234 -4.28 18.77 24.12
CA ASP A 234 -3.95 20.19 24.25
C ASP A 234 -2.46 20.44 24.41
N ARG A 235 -1.78 19.58 25.19
CA ARG A 235 -0.37 19.71 25.51
C ARG A 235 0.57 19.26 24.40
N PHE A 236 0.28 18.12 23.75
CA PHE A 236 1.26 17.42 22.90
C PHE A 236 0.97 17.53 21.41
N VAL A 237 -0.27 17.82 20.97
CA VAL A 237 -0.54 18.01 19.54
C VAL A 237 0.01 19.37 19.12
N ARG A 238 0.78 19.38 18.04
CA ARG A 238 1.29 20.60 17.40
C ARG A 238 0.58 20.80 16.08
N PRO A 239 0.13 22.02 15.75
CA PRO A 239 -0.34 22.31 14.41
C PRO A 239 0.83 22.13 13.42
N ALA A 240 0.54 21.73 12.18
CA ALA A 240 1.51 21.76 11.12
C ALA A 240 2.07 23.18 10.93
N GLU A 241 3.34 23.30 10.57
CA GLU A 241 3.96 24.61 10.31
C GLU A 241 3.19 25.34 9.20
N ALA A 242 2.74 26.55 9.51
CA ALA A 242 1.99 27.36 8.58
C ALA A 242 2.90 27.98 7.50
N GLY A 243 2.59 27.73 6.24
CA GLY A 243 3.27 28.40 5.13
C GLY A 243 2.95 29.92 5.11
N GLU A 244 3.89 30.75 4.67
CA GLU A 244 3.67 32.20 4.52
C GLU A 244 2.65 32.52 3.41
N ARG A 245 2.64 31.73 2.34
CA ARG A 245 1.73 31.86 1.19
C ARG A 245 0.43 31.14 1.47
N PHE A 246 -0.66 31.65 0.87
CA PHE A 246 -1.93 30.95 0.92
C PHE A 246 -1.82 29.51 0.44
N GLY A 247 -2.30 28.59 1.26
CA GLY A 247 -2.43 27.18 0.97
C GLY A 247 -3.68 26.63 1.63
N ALA A 248 -4.41 25.74 0.95
CA ALA A 248 -5.55 25.04 1.50
C ALA A 248 -5.70 23.65 0.89
N ARG A 249 -6.25 22.70 1.66
CA ARG A 249 -6.57 21.33 1.23
C ARG A 249 -8.08 21.11 1.28
N VAL A 250 -8.69 20.89 0.11
CA VAL A 250 -10.11 20.53 0.00
C VAL A 250 -10.25 19.03 0.28
N TYR A 251 -10.98 18.65 1.33
CA TYR A 251 -11.12 17.23 1.68
C TYR A 251 -12.55 16.69 1.42
N GLN A 252 -13.54 17.57 1.34
CA GLN A 252 -14.93 17.16 1.15
C GLN A 252 -15.71 18.22 0.35
N ILE A 253 -16.59 17.75 -0.50
CA ILE A 253 -17.64 18.57 -1.11
C ILE A 253 -18.97 18.15 -0.48
N GLY A 254 -19.81 19.12 -0.16
CA GLY A 254 -21.14 18.87 0.40
C GLY A 254 -22.16 19.89 -0.09
N ARG A 255 -23.38 19.80 0.41
CA ARG A 255 -24.46 20.75 0.10
C ARG A 255 -25.17 21.18 1.38
N ASP A 256 -25.58 22.43 1.42
CA ASP A 256 -26.42 22.92 2.52
C ASP A 256 -27.89 22.53 2.33
N ALA A 257 -28.76 22.87 3.33
CA ALA A 257 -30.18 22.57 3.30
C ALA A 257 -30.93 23.19 2.10
N GLN A 258 -30.35 24.21 1.46
CA GLN A 258 -30.88 24.86 0.25
C GLN A 258 -30.32 24.25 -1.05
N GLY A 259 -29.47 23.21 -0.95
CA GLY A 259 -28.80 22.59 -2.08
C GLY A 259 -27.56 23.34 -2.61
N ASN A 260 -27.12 24.42 -1.95
CA ASN A 260 -25.93 25.14 -2.37
C ASN A 260 -24.67 24.31 -2.10
N ARG A 261 -23.78 24.30 -3.08
CA ARG A 261 -22.50 23.59 -3.01
C ARG A 261 -21.57 24.22 -1.98
N LEU A 262 -20.93 23.38 -1.15
CA LEU A 262 -19.99 23.74 -0.11
C LEU A 262 -18.67 23.00 -0.34
N SER A 263 -17.56 23.74 -0.35
CA SER A 263 -16.20 23.17 -0.40
C SER A 263 -15.59 23.24 0.99
N TYR A 264 -15.45 22.09 1.65
CA TYR A 264 -14.81 21.97 2.96
C TYR A 264 -13.30 21.88 2.80
N MET A 265 -12.59 22.78 3.47
CA MET A 265 -11.13 22.84 3.35
C MET A 265 -10.44 23.22 4.66
N LYS A 266 -9.21 22.73 4.85
CA LYS A 266 -8.29 23.20 5.90
C LYS A 266 -7.33 24.21 5.31
N ILE A 267 -7.15 25.34 5.97
CA ILE A 267 -6.14 26.33 5.63
C ILE A 267 -4.78 25.87 6.17
N THR A 268 -3.77 25.80 5.32
CA THR A 268 -2.42 25.33 5.66
C THR A 268 -1.39 26.45 5.66
N GLY A 269 -1.68 27.58 5.00
CA GLY A 269 -0.77 28.72 4.94
C GLY A 269 -1.50 30.02 4.64
N GLY A 270 -0.93 31.15 5.03
CA GLY A 270 -1.51 32.46 4.84
C GLY A 270 -2.85 32.63 5.55
N CYS A 271 -3.81 33.29 4.91
CA CYS A 271 -5.20 33.40 5.38
C CYS A 271 -6.15 33.50 4.18
N LEU A 272 -7.40 33.10 4.38
CA LEU A 272 -8.47 33.23 3.40
C LEU A 272 -9.52 34.25 3.91
N ARG A 273 -9.87 35.21 3.06
CA ARG A 273 -10.86 36.25 3.41
C ARG A 273 -12.05 36.21 2.46
N VAL A 274 -13.18 36.66 2.95
CA VAL A 274 -14.35 36.92 2.12
C VAL A 274 -13.99 37.94 1.04
N ARG A 275 -14.40 37.68 -0.21
CA ARG A 275 -14.09 38.41 -1.44
C ARG A 275 -12.71 38.19 -2.03
N ASP A 276 -11.83 37.39 -1.43
CA ASP A 276 -10.62 36.94 -2.10
C ASP A 276 -10.94 36.19 -3.40
N THR A 277 -10.04 36.28 -4.38
CA THR A 277 -10.18 35.54 -5.64
C THR A 277 -9.23 34.35 -5.64
N LEU A 278 -9.80 33.15 -5.70
CA LEU A 278 -9.05 31.91 -5.80
C LEU A 278 -8.86 31.56 -7.29
N ALA A 279 -7.60 31.24 -7.66
CA ALA A 279 -7.24 30.74 -8.97
C ALA A 279 -6.75 29.31 -8.83
N TYR A 280 -7.38 28.37 -9.52
CA TYR A 280 -7.07 26.94 -9.45
C TYR A 280 -7.45 26.24 -10.76
N LYS A 281 -7.21 24.94 -10.87
CA LYS A 281 -7.67 24.12 -12.00
C LYS A 281 -8.84 23.25 -11.55
N ASP A 282 -9.88 23.15 -12.34
CA ASP A 282 -10.98 22.20 -12.08
C ASP A 282 -10.50 20.74 -12.26
N ALA A 283 -11.41 19.78 -12.04
CA ALA A 283 -11.12 18.36 -12.19
C ALA A 283 -10.70 17.97 -13.63
N GLY A 284 -11.13 18.74 -14.63
CA GLY A 284 -10.75 18.58 -16.05
C GLY A 284 -9.44 19.27 -16.42
N GLY A 285 -8.79 19.96 -15.45
CA GLY A 285 -7.54 20.70 -15.69
C GLY A 285 -7.72 22.11 -16.25
N ALA A 286 -8.95 22.59 -16.48
CA ALA A 286 -9.23 23.93 -16.98
C ALA A 286 -8.98 24.97 -15.87
N PRO A 287 -8.35 26.13 -16.19
CA PRO A 287 -8.09 27.19 -15.23
C PRO A 287 -9.40 27.91 -14.85
N VAL A 288 -9.68 27.98 -13.57
CA VAL A 288 -10.87 28.62 -12.98
C VAL A 288 -10.43 29.74 -12.05
N LYS A 289 -11.17 30.85 -12.07
CA LYS A 289 -11.03 31.97 -11.14
C LYS A 289 -12.39 32.27 -10.51
N GLU A 290 -12.51 32.06 -9.21
CA GLU A 290 -13.76 32.26 -8.47
C GLU A 290 -13.55 33.13 -7.24
N LYS A 291 -14.57 33.87 -6.87
CA LYS A 291 -14.56 34.77 -5.73
C LYS A 291 -15.19 34.09 -4.51
N VAL A 292 -14.52 34.17 -3.37
CA VAL A 292 -15.02 33.68 -2.09
C VAL A 292 -16.25 34.51 -1.68
N SER A 293 -17.42 33.88 -1.73
CA SER A 293 -18.70 34.55 -1.41
C SER A 293 -18.95 34.62 0.09
N GLY A 294 -18.41 33.71 0.88
CA GLY A 294 -18.54 33.63 2.33
C GLY A 294 -17.64 32.55 2.91
N LEU A 295 -17.45 32.57 4.22
CA LEU A 295 -16.70 31.60 4.99
C LEU A 295 -17.55 31.13 6.16
N ARG A 296 -17.75 29.83 6.30
CA ARG A 296 -18.57 29.20 7.34
C ARG A 296 -17.71 28.25 8.19
N LEU A 297 -17.77 28.44 9.51
CA LEU A 297 -17.16 27.54 10.50
C LEU A 297 -18.25 26.67 11.11
N TYR A 298 -18.26 25.38 10.77
CA TYR A 298 -19.29 24.46 11.22
C TYR A 298 -18.99 23.87 12.62
N SER A 299 -20.05 23.60 13.39
CA SER A 299 -19.99 22.81 14.61
C SER A 299 -21.32 22.04 14.73
N GLY A 300 -21.28 20.75 14.41
CA GLY A 300 -22.49 19.94 14.18
C GLY A 300 -23.30 20.47 12.99
N ALA A 301 -24.63 20.62 13.19
CA ALA A 301 -25.52 21.16 12.15
C ALA A 301 -25.48 22.71 12.03
N LYS A 302 -24.84 23.39 12.97
CA LYS A 302 -24.79 24.85 13.02
C LYS A 302 -23.48 25.38 12.46
N TYR A 303 -23.53 26.61 11.93
CA TYR A 303 -22.31 27.27 11.47
C TYR A 303 -22.30 28.75 11.90
N GLU A 304 -21.10 29.29 11.98
CA GLU A 304 -20.84 30.72 12.21
C GLU A 304 -20.19 31.30 10.95
N ASN A 305 -20.66 32.47 10.51
CA ASN A 305 -20.00 33.19 9.43
C ASN A 305 -18.79 33.94 9.97
N THR A 306 -17.71 33.95 9.21
CA THR A 306 -16.48 34.71 9.52
C THR A 306 -15.99 35.46 8.30
N ASP A 307 -15.27 36.55 8.50
CA ASP A 307 -14.66 37.32 7.42
C ASP A 307 -13.27 36.80 7.03
N CYS A 308 -12.63 36.05 7.91
CA CYS A 308 -11.28 35.50 7.70
C CYS A 308 -11.09 34.15 8.39
N VAL A 309 -10.34 33.24 7.76
CA VAL A 309 -9.92 31.97 8.30
C VAL A 309 -8.39 31.86 8.23
N TYR A 310 -7.80 31.33 9.30
CA TYR A 310 -6.35 31.24 9.51
C TYR A 310 -5.84 29.82 9.40
N PRO A 311 -4.51 29.62 9.28
CA PRO A 311 -3.92 28.28 9.24
C PRO A 311 -4.34 27.40 10.44
N GLY A 312 -4.52 26.10 10.17
CA GLY A 312 -5.00 25.12 11.12
C GLY A 312 -6.51 25.08 11.28
N GLN A 313 -7.25 26.04 10.75
CA GLN A 313 -8.72 26.06 10.80
C GLN A 313 -9.33 25.34 9.59
N VAL A 314 -10.48 24.70 9.83
CA VAL A 314 -11.34 24.09 8.82
C VAL A 314 -12.54 25.01 8.57
N CYS A 315 -12.83 25.29 7.30
CA CYS A 315 -14.01 26.07 6.90
C CYS A 315 -14.72 25.45 5.71
N ALA A 316 -15.98 25.84 5.52
CA ALA A 316 -16.75 25.57 4.31
C ALA A 316 -16.92 26.86 3.51
N VAL A 317 -16.62 26.83 2.23
CA VAL A 317 -16.73 27.92 1.30
C VAL A 317 -17.89 27.66 0.34
N PRO A 318 -18.97 28.46 0.38
CA PRO A 318 -20.07 28.32 -0.56
C PRO A 318 -19.70 28.90 -1.93
N GLY A 319 -20.23 28.28 -3.00
CA GLY A 319 -20.21 28.85 -4.35
C GLY A 319 -18.95 28.62 -5.17
N LEU A 320 -17.99 27.81 -4.70
CA LEU A 320 -16.87 27.36 -5.52
C LEU A 320 -17.31 26.17 -6.39
N GLY A 321 -17.50 26.37 -7.71
CA GLY A 321 -18.06 25.36 -8.61
C GLY A 321 -17.05 24.34 -9.11
N GLY A 322 -15.78 24.71 -9.29
CA GLY A 322 -14.76 23.89 -9.90
C GLY A 322 -13.84 23.14 -8.94
N THR A 323 -13.98 23.29 -7.60
CA THR A 323 -13.17 22.56 -6.62
C THR A 323 -13.60 21.09 -6.50
N TRP A 324 -12.70 20.21 -6.07
CA TRP A 324 -12.99 18.79 -5.87
C TRP A 324 -12.29 18.22 -4.61
N ALA A 325 -12.81 17.13 -4.08
CA ALA A 325 -12.27 16.50 -2.86
C ALA A 325 -10.89 15.86 -3.15
N GLY A 326 -9.86 16.31 -2.44
CA GLY A 326 -8.46 15.94 -2.65
C GLY A 326 -7.62 17.00 -3.36
N GLN A 327 -8.22 18.14 -3.70
CA GLN A 327 -7.53 19.25 -4.35
C GLN A 327 -6.68 20.07 -3.37
N GLY A 328 -5.47 20.42 -3.81
CA GLY A 328 -4.65 21.46 -3.20
C GLY A 328 -4.89 22.83 -3.85
N LEU A 329 -5.00 23.87 -3.04
CA LEU A 329 -5.18 25.25 -3.49
C LEU A 329 -3.96 26.09 -3.08
N GLY A 330 -3.57 27.06 -3.91
CA GLY A 330 -2.45 27.96 -3.65
C GLY A 330 -1.09 27.24 -3.63
N ALA A 331 -0.44 27.14 -2.47
CA ALA A 331 0.85 26.49 -2.30
C ALA A 331 0.76 24.96 -2.16
N GLU A 332 -0.45 24.40 -1.99
CA GLU A 332 -0.65 22.97 -1.80
C GLU A 332 -0.74 22.23 -3.14
N ASN A 333 -0.24 20.99 -3.13
CA ASN A 333 -0.34 20.07 -4.26
C ASN A 333 -1.62 19.23 -4.18
N ASN A 334 -2.10 18.77 -5.35
CA ASN A 334 -3.19 17.81 -5.41
C ASN A 334 -2.75 16.46 -4.86
N PHE A 335 -3.68 15.72 -4.26
CA PHE A 335 -3.43 14.36 -3.79
C PHE A 335 -3.44 13.34 -4.93
N VAL A 336 -2.52 12.39 -4.85
CA VAL A 336 -2.52 11.20 -5.68
C VAL A 336 -3.48 10.19 -5.05
N GLY A 337 -4.50 9.78 -5.75
CA GLY A 337 -5.53 8.77 -5.48
C GLY A 337 -5.74 8.17 -4.07
N PRO A 338 -6.90 7.64 -3.75
CA PRO A 338 -7.15 6.93 -2.49
C PRO A 338 -6.37 5.61 -2.43
N ALA A 339 -6.03 5.17 -1.19
CA ALA A 339 -5.46 3.83 -0.96
C ALA A 339 -6.54 2.74 -1.01
N LEU A 340 -7.77 3.10 -0.66
CA LEU A 340 -8.90 2.18 -0.60
C LEU A 340 -9.78 2.37 -1.84
N GLU A 341 -9.89 1.33 -2.67
CA GLU A 341 -10.75 1.28 -3.85
C GLU A 341 -11.89 0.28 -3.63
N SER A 342 -13.05 0.55 -4.25
CA SER A 342 -14.16 -0.39 -4.24
C SER A 342 -13.87 -1.61 -5.11
N ALA A 343 -14.18 -2.81 -4.60
CA ALA A 343 -14.07 -4.07 -5.33
C ALA A 343 -15.36 -4.46 -6.10
N LEU A 344 -16.45 -3.71 -5.91
CA LEU A 344 -17.75 -4.01 -6.51
C LEU A 344 -18.21 -2.90 -7.44
N GLN A 345 -18.65 -3.31 -8.61
CA GLN A 345 -19.38 -2.49 -9.57
C GLN A 345 -20.81 -2.95 -9.69
N TYR A 346 -21.74 -2.04 -9.60
CA TYR A 346 -23.19 -2.29 -9.73
C TYR A 346 -23.74 -1.60 -10.95
N ARG A 347 -24.72 -2.23 -11.61
CA ARG A 347 -25.52 -1.60 -12.66
C ARG A 347 -26.84 -1.13 -12.08
N LEU A 348 -27.22 0.09 -12.46
CA LEU A 348 -28.50 0.68 -12.10
C LEU A 348 -29.61 0.06 -12.95
N ARG A 349 -30.61 -0.49 -12.28
CA ARG A 349 -31.89 -0.85 -12.90
C ARG A 349 -32.82 0.34 -12.74
N LEU A 350 -33.12 0.97 -13.87
CA LEU A 350 -34.02 2.11 -13.90
C LEU A 350 -35.47 1.63 -13.88
N PRO A 351 -36.41 2.35 -13.24
CA PRO A 351 -37.85 2.13 -13.37
C PRO A 351 -38.28 2.26 -14.82
N GLU A 352 -39.34 1.53 -15.20
CA GLU A 352 -39.92 1.62 -16.57
C GLU A 352 -40.29 3.08 -16.89
N GLY A 353 -39.79 3.59 -18.00
CA GLY A 353 -40.06 4.94 -18.49
C GLY A 353 -39.12 6.02 -17.91
N ALA A 354 -38.17 5.69 -17.07
CA ALA A 354 -37.17 6.65 -16.61
C ALA A 354 -36.12 6.93 -17.71
N ASP A 355 -35.84 8.22 -17.96
CA ASP A 355 -34.82 8.62 -18.93
C ASP A 355 -33.43 8.65 -18.23
N PRO A 356 -32.49 7.79 -18.68
CA PRO A 356 -31.13 7.78 -18.14
C PRO A 356 -30.41 9.13 -18.30
N ALA A 357 -30.67 9.86 -19.39
CA ALA A 357 -30.02 11.14 -19.65
C ALA A 357 -30.47 12.24 -18.67
N ALA A 358 -31.71 12.18 -18.20
CA ALA A 358 -32.22 13.11 -17.18
C ALA A 358 -31.75 12.76 -15.76
N LEU A 359 -31.43 11.47 -15.52
CA LEU A 359 -30.95 10.99 -14.22
C LEU A 359 -29.44 11.21 -14.03
N LEU A 360 -28.65 11.01 -15.09
CA LEU A 360 -27.17 11.10 -15.00
C LEU A 360 -26.66 12.40 -14.37
N PRO A 361 -27.13 13.61 -14.72
CA PRO A 361 -26.70 14.85 -14.06
C PRO A 361 -26.98 14.88 -12.55
N LYS A 362 -28.10 14.26 -12.12
CA LYS A 362 -28.46 14.17 -10.69
C LYS A 362 -27.53 13.24 -9.93
N LEU A 363 -27.17 12.11 -10.53
CA LEU A 363 -26.21 11.17 -9.96
C LEU A 363 -24.79 11.76 -9.91
N MET A 364 -24.39 12.53 -10.91
CA MET A 364 -23.10 13.25 -10.91
C MET A 364 -22.95 14.22 -9.74
N LEU A 365 -24.06 14.82 -9.26
CA LEU A 365 -24.04 15.63 -8.03
C LEU A 365 -23.66 14.80 -6.80
N LEU A 366 -24.08 13.54 -6.73
CA LEU A 366 -23.68 12.64 -5.65
C LEU A 366 -22.21 12.22 -5.79
N GLN A 367 -21.71 12.06 -7.02
CA GLN A 367 -20.31 11.77 -7.26
C GLN A 367 -19.39 12.93 -6.89
N GLU A 368 -19.82 14.20 -7.01
CA GLU A 368 -19.05 15.34 -6.47
C GLU A 368 -18.82 15.23 -4.95
N GLU A 369 -19.83 14.76 -4.22
CA GLU A 369 -19.78 14.56 -2.76
C GLU A 369 -19.00 13.30 -2.40
N GLU A 370 -19.20 12.23 -3.18
CA GLU A 370 -18.59 10.89 -3.02
C GLU A 370 -17.88 10.45 -4.31
N PRO A 371 -16.65 10.93 -4.58
CA PRO A 371 -15.94 10.66 -5.84
C PRO A 371 -15.72 9.17 -6.13
N GLN A 372 -15.70 8.33 -5.10
CA GLN A 372 -15.46 6.89 -5.25
C GLN A 372 -16.65 6.11 -5.79
N LEU A 373 -17.82 6.75 -5.95
CA LEU A 373 -18.95 6.16 -6.65
C LEU A 373 -18.61 5.84 -8.12
N HIS A 374 -17.67 6.53 -8.73
CA HIS A 374 -17.23 6.31 -10.11
C HIS A 374 -18.41 5.99 -11.05
N ILE A 375 -19.38 6.93 -11.11
CA ILE A 375 -20.58 6.76 -11.93
C ILE A 375 -20.18 6.88 -13.39
N HIS A 376 -20.48 5.83 -14.16
CA HIS A 376 -20.13 5.74 -15.56
C HIS A 376 -21.38 5.45 -16.39
N TRP A 377 -21.54 6.20 -17.49
CA TRP A 377 -22.58 5.99 -18.49
C TRP A 377 -21.99 5.22 -19.67
N ASN A 378 -22.52 4.03 -19.92
CA ASN A 378 -22.22 3.27 -21.13
C ASN A 378 -23.28 3.58 -22.21
N ALA A 379 -22.92 4.43 -23.16
CA ALA A 379 -23.83 4.85 -24.23
C ALA A 379 -24.21 3.69 -25.17
N GLY A 380 -23.34 2.70 -25.39
CA GLY A 380 -23.59 1.56 -26.24
C GLY A 380 -24.60 0.57 -25.66
N ALA A 381 -24.53 0.35 -24.34
CA ALA A 381 -25.46 -0.52 -23.61
C ALA A 381 -26.67 0.24 -23.04
N GLY A 382 -26.67 1.58 -23.01
CA GLY A 382 -27.71 2.38 -22.37
C GLY A 382 -27.81 2.18 -20.86
N GLU A 383 -26.68 1.84 -20.20
CA GLU A 383 -26.62 1.47 -18.80
C GLU A 383 -25.80 2.46 -17.97
N ILE A 384 -26.24 2.73 -16.75
CA ILE A 384 -25.47 3.46 -15.76
C ILE A 384 -24.85 2.45 -14.76
N SER A 385 -23.55 2.51 -14.54
CA SER A 385 -22.85 1.73 -13.52
C SER A 385 -22.22 2.62 -12.46
N LEU A 386 -22.05 2.09 -11.25
CA LEU A 386 -21.38 2.76 -10.14
C LEU A 386 -20.62 1.77 -9.26
N ARG A 387 -19.66 2.28 -8.45
CA ARG A 387 -18.86 1.47 -7.55
C ARG A 387 -19.30 1.69 -6.11
N LEU A 388 -19.40 0.61 -5.32
CA LEU A 388 -19.73 0.65 -3.90
C LEU A 388 -18.83 -0.30 -3.12
N MET A 389 -18.45 0.08 -1.91
CA MET A 389 -17.58 -0.71 -1.02
C MET A 389 -18.29 -1.91 -0.41
N GLY A 390 -19.61 -1.79 -0.16
CA GLY A 390 -20.36 -2.83 0.49
C GLY A 390 -21.86 -2.60 0.51
N ARG A 391 -22.57 -3.54 1.18
CA ARG A 391 -24.04 -3.59 1.19
C ARG A 391 -24.69 -2.44 1.94
N ILE A 392 -24.07 -1.96 3.01
CA ILE A 392 -24.62 -0.83 3.78
C ILE A 392 -24.52 0.46 2.96
N GLN A 393 -23.44 0.66 2.22
CA GLN A 393 -23.30 1.79 1.33
C GLN A 393 -24.33 1.73 0.18
N GLU A 394 -24.66 0.53 -0.34
CA GLU A 394 -25.72 0.31 -1.33
C GLU A 394 -27.08 0.80 -0.81
N GLU A 395 -27.46 0.38 0.40
CA GLU A 395 -28.75 0.75 0.99
C GLU A 395 -28.83 2.25 1.26
N ILE A 396 -27.72 2.87 1.72
CA ILE A 396 -27.63 4.31 1.96
C ILE A 396 -27.70 5.09 0.65
N PHE A 397 -27.00 4.63 -0.40
CA PHE A 397 -27.09 5.25 -1.73
C PHE A 397 -28.52 5.26 -2.26
N LYS A 398 -29.24 4.13 -2.18
CA LYS A 398 -30.66 4.04 -2.56
C LYS A 398 -31.52 5.01 -1.76
N SER A 399 -31.30 5.11 -0.45
CA SER A 399 -32.04 6.00 0.42
C SER A 399 -31.77 7.47 0.09
N LEU A 400 -30.52 7.84 -0.17
CA LEU A 400 -30.16 9.21 -0.57
C LEU A 400 -30.76 9.62 -1.91
N VAL A 401 -30.76 8.71 -2.89
CA VAL A 401 -31.37 8.97 -4.21
C VAL A 401 -32.88 9.16 -4.07
N LYS A 402 -33.54 8.34 -3.25
CA LYS A 402 -34.97 8.47 -2.97
C LYS A 402 -35.30 9.78 -2.25
N GLU A 403 -34.51 10.16 -1.24
CA GLU A 403 -34.71 11.40 -0.47
C GLU A 403 -34.51 12.65 -1.34
N ARG A 404 -33.43 12.70 -2.12
CA ARG A 404 -33.05 13.93 -2.85
C ARG A 404 -33.76 14.09 -4.18
N PHE A 405 -34.08 12.98 -4.84
CA PHE A 405 -34.60 13.01 -6.24
C PHE A 405 -35.97 12.35 -6.39
N ASP A 406 -36.53 11.81 -5.28
CA ASP A 406 -37.79 11.06 -5.25
C ASP A 406 -37.84 9.89 -6.26
N LEU A 407 -36.68 9.20 -6.42
CA LEU A 407 -36.49 8.09 -7.31
C LEU A 407 -36.16 6.80 -6.57
N ALA A 408 -36.97 5.77 -6.76
CA ALA A 408 -36.64 4.43 -6.28
C ALA A 408 -35.74 3.73 -7.31
N LEU A 409 -34.49 3.46 -6.94
CA LEU A 409 -33.52 2.75 -7.78
C LEU A 409 -33.29 1.34 -7.26
N GLU A 410 -33.13 0.41 -8.19
CA GLU A 410 -32.63 -0.93 -7.91
C GLU A 410 -31.22 -1.08 -8.47
N LEU A 411 -30.40 -1.83 -7.78
CA LEU A 411 -29.06 -2.22 -8.20
C LEU A 411 -29.07 -3.72 -8.50
N ASP A 412 -28.27 -4.15 -9.46
CA ASP A 412 -28.06 -5.57 -9.71
C ASP A 412 -27.30 -6.24 -8.55
N SER A 413 -26.99 -7.54 -8.69
CA SER A 413 -26.26 -8.26 -7.66
C SER A 413 -24.81 -7.78 -7.44
N GLY A 414 -24.35 -6.85 -8.26
CA GLY A 414 -22.97 -6.37 -8.27
C GLY A 414 -21.98 -7.38 -8.87
N SER A 415 -21.08 -6.92 -9.70
CA SER A 415 -20.00 -7.69 -10.29
C SER A 415 -18.67 -7.38 -9.61
N VAL A 416 -17.81 -8.38 -9.49
CA VAL A 416 -16.45 -8.20 -8.98
C VAL A 416 -15.63 -7.38 -9.99
N MET A 417 -14.89 -6.41 -9.51
CA MET A 417 -14.00 -5.61 -10.33
C MET A 417 -12.68 -6.33 -10.53
N TYR A 418 -12.43 -6.75 -11.75
CA TYR A 418 -11.15 -7.30 -12.15
C TYR A 418 -10.18 -6.17 -12.56
N LYS A 419 -8.89 -6.47 -12.57
CA LYS A 419 -7.82 -5.70 -13.23
C LYS A 419 -7.06 -6.63 -14.16
N GLU A 420 -6.28 -6.08 -15.08
CA GLU A 420 -5.47 -6.87 -15.99
C GLU A 420 -4.00 -6.44 -15.91
N THR A 421 -3.10 -7.41 -16.06
CA THR A 421 -1.66 -7.16 -16.19
C THR A 421 -1.06 -8.08 -17.25
N ILE A 422 0.23 -7.97 -17.48
CA ILE A 422 0.99 -8.80 -18.42
C ILE A 422 2.02 -9.65 -17.69
N ALA A 423 2.34 -10.82 -18.22
CA ALA A 423 3.34 -11.73 -17.66
C ALA A 423 4.69 -11.65 -18.39
N ASP A 424 4.75 -11.02 -19.55
CA ASP A 424 5.92 -10.91 -20.41
C ASP A 424 6.17 -9.49 -20.88
N THR A 425 7.39 -9.21 -21.30
CA THR A 425 7.76 -7.91 -21.88
C THR A 425 7.38 -7.90 -23.36
N VAL A 426 6.64 -6.91 -23.78
CA VAL A 426 6.18 -6.75 -25.17
C VAL A 426 6.43 -5.35 -25.69
N GLU A 427 6.55 -5.23 -27.01
CA GLU A 427 6.55 -3.96 -27.72
C GLU A 427 5.19 -3.74 -28.38
N GLY A 428 4.57 -2.60 -28.06
CA GLY A 428 3.37 -2.14 -28.70
C GLY A 428 3.67 -1.08 -29.75
N VAL A 429 3.22 -1.28 -30.97
CA VAL A 429 3.41 -0.35 -32.10
C VAL A 429 2.09 0.22 -32.53
N GLY A 430 1.99 1.54 -32.55
CA GLY A 430 0.82 2.27 -33.03
C GLY A 430 1.17 3.24 -34.12
N HIS A 431 0.52 3.09 -35.25
CA HIS A 431 0.69 3.96 -36.41
C HIS A 431 -0.65 4.62 -36.78
N PHE A 432 -0.58 5.92 -37.07
CA PHE A 432 -1.74 6.71 -37.47
C PHE A 432 -1.37 7.64 -38.61
N GLU A 433 -1.75 7.24 -39.83
CA GLU A 433 -1.43 7.95 -41.08
C GLU A 433 -2.66 8.01 -42.00
N PRO A 434 -3.77 8.65 -41.62
CA PRO A 434 -4.76 9.05 -42.57
C PRO A 434 -4.24 10.20 -43.43
N LEU A 435 -4.94 10.52 -44.54
CA LEU A 435 -4.51 11.56 -45.48
C LEU A 435 -4.10 12.87 -44.78
N ARG A 436 -2.86 13.30 -44.95
CA ARG A 436 -2.24 14.51 -44.34
C ARG A 436 -1.98 14.46 -42.81
N HIS A 437 -2.03 13.27 -42.21
CA HIS A 437 -1.65 13.06 -40.81
C HIS A 437 -0.56 12.02 -40.72
N TYR A 438 0.27 12.07 -39.68
CA TYR A 438 1.33 11.09 -39.48
C TYR A 438 1.78 11.05 -38.00
N ALA A 439 1.70 9.90 -37.39
CA ALA A 439 2.36 9.63 -36.10
C ALA A 439 2.65 8.13 -35.97
N GLU A 440 3.83 7.78 -35.49
CA GLU A 440 4.20 6.42 -35.10
C GLU A 440 4.78 6.43 -33.68
N VAL A 441 4.37 5.47 -32.86
CA VAL A 441 4.77 5.34 -31.45
C VAL A 441 5.08 3.89 -31.14
N HIS A 442 6.23 3.65 -30.51
CA HIS A 442 6.66 2.38 -30.00
C HIS A 442 6.72 2.43 -28.46
N LEU A 443 5.98 1.56 -27.80
CA LEU A 443 5.92 1.44 -26.35
C LEU A 443 6.48 0.09 -25.93
N ILE A 444 7.40 0.07 -24.97
CA ILE A 444 7.81 -1.15 -24.28
C ILE A 444 6.99 -1.27 -23.02
N MET A 445 6.32 -2.40 -22.86
CA MET A 445 5.52 -2.74 -21.69
C MET A 445 6.18 -3.89 -20.93
N GLU A 446 6.44 -3.69 -19.65
CA GLU A 446 7.13 -4.63 -18.77
C GLU A 446 6.27 -4.92 -17.54
N PRO A 447 6.15 -6.19 -17.09
CA PRO A 447 5.43 -6.50 -15.87
C PRO A 447 6.15 -5.94 -14.64
N LEU A 448 5.39 -5.46 -13.67
CA LEU A 448 5.85 -5.01 -12.36
C LEU A 448 5.31 -5.90 -11.25
N PRO A 449 5.92 -5.86 -10.04
CA PRO A 449 5.38 -6.54 -8.87
C PRO A 449 3.94 -6.11 -8.55
N PRO A 450 3.12 -7.00 -7.96
CA PRO A 450 1.75 -6.68 -7.56
C PRO A 450 1.65 -5.42 -6.68
N GLY A 451 0.68 -4.56 -6.97
CA GLY A 451 0.47 -3.31 -6.24
C GLY A 451 1.36 -2.14 -6.68
N SER A 452 2.18 -2.30 -7.72
CA SER A 452 3.02 -1.23 -8.27
C SER A 452 2.22 -0.19 -9.08
N GLY A 453 1.01 -0.53 -9.53
CA GLY A 453 0.22 0.31 -10.42
C GLY A 453 0.83 0.50 -11.80
N LEU A 454 0.50 1.61 -12.48
CA LEU A 454 1.07 1.95 -13.78
C LEU A 454 2.24 2.93 -13.61
N VAL A 455 3.41 2.53 -14.11
CA VAL A 455 4.60 3.38 -14.21
C VAL A 455 4.78 3.80 -15.66
N ILE A 456 4.74 5.10 -15.94
CA ILE A 456 4.83 5.66 -17.28
C ILE A 456 6.08 6.51 -17.38
N ASP A 457 6.98 6.14 -18.31
CA ASP A 457 8.31 6.73 -18.47
C ASP A 457 8.68 6.88 -19.96
N SER A 458 9.80 7.54 -20.26
CA SER A 458 10.37 7.66 -21.60
C SER A 458 11.86 7.29 -21.59
N ILE A 459 12.22 6.36 -22.45
CA ILE A 459 13.60 6.00 -22.77
C ILE A 459 13.99 6.44 -24.19
N CYS A 460 13.09 7.16 -24.88
CA CYS A 460 13.29 7.65 -26.23
C CYS A 460 14.30 8.81 -26.22
N PRO A 461 15.36 8.74 -27.05
CA PRO A 461 16.32 9.84 -27.20
C PRO A 461 15.68 11.10 -27.82
N GLU A 462 16.13 12.29 -27.41
CA GLU A 462 15.57 13.57 -27.90
C GLU A 462 15.89 13.82 -29.39
N ASP A 463 16.92 13.21 -29.92
CA ASP A 463 17.27 13.25 -31.37
C ASP A 463 16.35 12.33 -32.20
N ALA A 464 15.75 11.31 -31.63
CA ALA A 464 14.77 10.45 -32.32
C ALA A 464 13.36 11.09 -32.34
N LEU A 465 12.93 11.70 -31.22
CA LEU A 465 11.66 12.40 -31.12
C LEU A 465 11.79 13.61 -30.20
N ASP A 466 11.35 14.79 -30.66
CA ASP A 466 11.40 16.03 -29.88
C ASP A 466 10.72 15.90 -28.51
N ARG A 467 11.32 16.53 -27.49
CA ARG A 467 10.88 16.44 -26.09
C ARG A 467 9.43 16.87 -25.87
N ASN A 468 8.92 17.80 -26.66
CA ASN A 468 7.53 18.26 -26.54
C ASN A 468 6.55 17.15 -26.97
N TRP A 469 6.89 16.42 -28.04
CA TRP A 469 6.11 15.27 -28.48
C TRP A 469 6.18 14.14 -27.46
N GLN A 470 7.35 13.87 -26.88
CA GLN A 470 7.47 12.87 -25.81
C GLN A 470 6.59 13.22 -24.61
N ARG A 471 6.61 14.48 -24.15
CA ARG A 471 5.74 14.94 -23.06
C ARG A 471 4.25 14.80 -23.39
N LEU A 472 3.87 15.08 -24.62
CA LEU A 472 2.50 14.92 -25.08
C LEU A 472 2.05 13.44 -25.06
N ILE A 473 2.89 12.53 -25.54
CA ILE A 473 2.66 11.09 -25.52
C ILE A 473 2.47 10.60 -24.08
N LEU A 474 3.37 10.98 -23.17
CA LEU A 474 3.27 10.62 -21.76
C LEU A 474 2.01 11.21 -21.10
N SER A 475 1.56 12.40 -21.54
CA SER A 475 0.30 13.00 -21.08
C SER A 475 -0.90 12.17 -21.54
N HIS A 476 -0.92 11.72 -22.79
CA HIS A 476 -2.00 10.87 -23.31
C HIS A 476 -2.08 9.50 -22.62
N LEU A 477 -0.95 8.91 -22.22
CA LEU A 477 -0.94 7.69 -21.42
C LEU A 477 -1.50 7.89 -20.00
N ARG A 478 -1.49 9.11 -19.47
CA ARG A 478 -1.98 9.43 -18.13
C ARG A 478 -3.40 10.02 -18.09
N GLU A 479 -3.98 10.34 -19.23
CA GLU A 479 -5.25 11.09 -19.29
C GLU A 479 -6.48 10.24 -18.96
N ARG A 480 -6.39 8.91 -19.04
CA ARG A 480 -7.49 7.98 -18.78
C ARG A 480 -7.03 6.63 -18.26
N GLU A 481 -7.94 5.85 -17.65
CA GLU A 481 -7.74 4.42 -17.42
C GLU A 481 -7.76 3.67 -18.75
N HIS A 482 -6.84 2.72 -18.93
CA HIS A 482 -6.73 1.94 -20.16
C HIS A 482 -7.33 0.54 -19.95
N PRO A 483 -8.26 0.09 -20.81
CA PRO A 483 -8.83 -1.24 -20.72
C PRO A 483 -7.86 -2.31 -21.21
N GLY A 484 -7.81 -3.44 -20.51
CA GLY A 484 -7.13 -4.64 -20.95
C GLY A 484 -7.84 -5.37 -22.09
N VAL A 485 -7.33 -6.53 -22.47
CA VAL A 485 -7.82 -7.28 -23.66
C VAL A 485 -8.58 -8.56 -23.32
N LEU A 486 -8.58 -8.99 -22.05
CA LEU A 486 -9.28 -10.18 -21.60
C LEU A 486 -10.74 -9.90 -21.27
N THR A 487 -10.99 -8.83 -20.54
CA THR A 487 -12.32 -8.48 -20.00
C THR A 487 -12.67 -7.02 -20.17
N GLY A 488 -11.73 -6.20 -20.68
CA GLY A 488 -11.86 -4.75 -20.71
C GLY A 488 -11.64 -4.09 -19.33
N ALA A 489 -11.19 -4.85 -18.33
CA ALA A 489 -10.86 -4.33 -17.02
C ALA A 489 -9.61 -3.43 -17.08
N PRO A 490 -9.46 -2.44 -16.18
CA PRO A 490 -8.31 -1.54 -16.18
C PRO A 490 -6.99 -2.29 -16.04
N ILE A 491 -5.97 -1.88 -16.81
CA ILE A 491 -4.61 -2.42 -16.67
C ILE A 491 -3.91 -1.87 -15.43
N THR A 492 -3.03 -2.69 -14.82
CA THR A 492 -2.23 -2.32 -13.64
C THR A 492 -0.93 -3.12 -13.59
N ASP A 493 -0.05 -2.78 -12.66
CA ASP A 493 1.18 -3.49 -12.34
C ASP A 493 2.08 -3.72 -13.56
N MET A 494 2.25 -2.66 -14.36
CA MET A 494 3.15 -2.68 -15.50
C MET A 494 3.84 -1.32 -15.70
N LYS A 495 5.03 -1.37 -16.27
CA LYS A 495 5.77 -0.20 -16.73
C LYS A 495 5.55 -0.03 -18.24
N ILE A 496 5.16 1.17 -18.64
CA ILE A 496 4.99 1.56 -20.05
C ILE A 496 6.04 2.61 -20.36
N SER A 497 7.03 2.25 -21.19
CA SER A 497 8.13 3.13 -21.58
C SER A 497 7.98 3.52 -23.05
N LEU A 498 7.96 4.82 -23.33
CA LEU A 498 8.10 5.30 -24.71
C LEU A 498 9.52 4.97 -25.19
N ALA A 499 9.66 4.06 -26.14
CA ALA A 499 10.95 3.60 -26.67
C ALA A 499 11.37 4.36 -27.94
N ALA A 500 10.43 4.56 -28.87
CA ALA A 500 10.66 5.32 -30.09
C ALA A 500 9.38 6.00 -30.56
N GLY A 501 9.53 6.98 -31.41
CA GLY A 501 8.41 7.65 -32.05
C GLY A 501 8.87 8.44 -33.25
N LYS A 502 7.97 8.71 -34.19
CA LYS A 502 8.25 9.47 -35.41
C LYS A 502 7.15 10.44 -35.70
N ALA A 503 7.55 11.68 -35.96
CA ALA A 503 6.70 12.78 -36.39
C ALA A 503 7.08 13.23 -37.81
N HIS A 504 6.15 13.85 -38.53
CA HIS A 504 6.40 14.49 -39.78
C HIS A 504 6.21 16.00 -39.65
N LEU A 505 7.20 16.80 -40.06
CA LEU A 505 7.25 18.25 -39.85
C LEU A 505 6.02 19.03 -40.36
N LYS A 506 5.32 18.52 -41.37
CA LYS A 506 4.16 19.19 -42.01
C LYS A 506 2.84 18.52 -41.77
N HIS A 507 2.84 17.29 -41.25
CA HIS A 507 1.66 16.43 -41.20
C HIS A 507 1.39 15.83 -39.83
N THR A 508 2.14 16.20 -38.78
CA THR A 508 1.87 15.73 -37.42
C THR A 508 1.19 16.82 -36.60
N GLU A 509 0.02 16.50 -36.09
CA GLU A 509 -0.72 17.32 -35.12
C GLU A 509 -0.80 16.58 -33.77
N GLY A 510 -1.11 17.30 -32.68
CA GLY A 510 -1.13 16.69 -31.33
C GLY A 510 -2.15 15.53 -31.20
N GLY A 511 -3.25 15.61 -31.91
CA GLY A 511 -4.27 14.56 -31.95
C GLY A 511 -3.81 13.26 -32.61
N ASP A 512 -2.82 13.31 -33.51
CA ASP A 512 -2.29 12.13 -34.19
C ASP A 512 -1.52 11.23 -33.21
N PHE A 513 -0.72 11.84 -32.34
CA PHE A 513 -0.04 11.11 -31.29
C PHE A 513 -1.01 10.46 -30.29
N ARG A 514 -2.13 11.11 -29.98
CA ARG A 514 -3.18 10.49 -29.16
C ARG A 514 -3.68 9.21 -29.77
N GLN A 515 -3.96 9.23 -31.09
CA GLN A 515 -4.43 8.06 -31.83
C GLN A 515 -3.35 6.97 -31.92
N ALA A 516 -2.10 7.35 -32.19
CA ALA A 516 -0.99 6.40 -32.28
C ALA A 516 -0.69 5.73 -30.92
N VAL A 517 -0.66 6.52 -29.82
CA VAL A 517 -0.39 6.01 -28.47
C VAL A 517 -1.40 4.96 -28.03
N PHE A 518 -2.72 5.24 -28.19
CA PHE A 518 -3.75 4.30 -27.80
C PHE A 518 -3.72 3.00 -28.62
N ARG A 519 -3.39 3.11 -29.91
CA ARG A 519 -3.18 1.94 -30.77
C ARG A 519 -1.93 1.17 -30.39
N ALA A 520 -0.83 1.84 -30.07
CA ALA A 520 0.39 1.21 -29.61
C ALA A 520 0.16 0.40 -28.34
N LEU A 521 -0.49 1.01 -27.35
CA LEU A 521 -0.81 0.33 -26.10
C LEU A 521 -1.72 -0.89 -26.36
N ARG A 522 -2.79 -0.71 -27.11
CA ARG A 522 -3.75 -1.78 -27.39
C ARG A 522 -3.13 -2.92 -28.19
N GLN A 523 -2.34 -2.59 -29.21
CA GLN A 523 -1.66 -3.56 -30.05
C GLN A 523 -0.66 -4.41 -29.24
N GLY A 524 0.09 -3.78 -28.32
CA GLY A 524 1.01 -4.52 -27.47
C GLY A 524 0.28 -5.41 -26.45
N LEU A 525 -0.82 -4.97 -25.86
CA LEU A 525 -1.65 -5.79 -24.98
C LEU A 525 -2.23 -7.01 -25.70
N MET A 526 -2.59 -6.88 -27.00
CA MET A 526 -3.07 -7.99 -27.83
C MET A 526 -1.98 -9.05 -28.08
N GLN A 527 -0.69 -8.69 -28.07
CA GLN A 527 0.43 -9.60 -28.23
C GLN A 527 0.86 -10.22 -26.89
N ALA A 528 0.64 -9.50 -25.78
CA ALA A 528 1.10 -9.88 -24.47
C ALA A 528 0.37 -11.11 -23.91
N LYS A 529 1.06 -11.85 -23.07
CA LYS A 529 0.41 -12.86 -22.23
C LYS A 529 -0.30 -12.15 -21.08
N SER A 530 -1.57 -11.77 -21.32
CA SER A 530 -2.37 -11.06 -20.35
C SER A 530 -2.81 -11.96 -19.20
N VAL A 531 -2.83 -11.42 -17.98
CA VAL A 531 -3.25 -12.08 -16.74
C VAL A 531 -4.36 -11.27 -16.11
N LEU A 532 -5.48 -11.96 -15.83
CA LEU A 532 -6.60 -11.38 -15.10
C LEU A 532 -6.28 -11.37 -13.60
N LEU A 533 -6.49 -10.24 -12.96
CA LEU A 533 -6.32 -10.05 -11.52
C LEU A 533 -7.67 -9.89 -10.85
N GLU A 534 -7.88 -10.61 -9.76
CA GLU A 534 -9.06 -10.49 -8.92
C GLU A 534 -8.76 -9.84 -7.56
N PRO A 535 -9.71 -9.13 -6.94
CA PRO A 535 -9.51 -8.56 -5.61
C PRO A 535 -9.46 -9.66 -4.55
N TRP A 536 -8.41 -9.63 -3.74
CA TRP A 536 -8.20 -10.47 -2.57
C TRP A 536 -8.34 -9.66 -1.30
N TYR A 537 -8.99 -10.26 -0.29
CA TYR A 537 -9.17 -9.65 1.01
C TYR A 537 -8.54 -10.50 2.11
N ALA A 538 -7.84 -9.84 3.01
CA ALA A 538 -7.44 -10.46 4.27
C ALA A 538 -8.67 -10.63 5.16
N PHE A 539 -8.82 -11.80 5.79
CA PHE A 539 -9.91 -12.08 6.70
C PHE A 539 -9.42 -12.52 8.09
N THR A 540 -10.27 -12.29 9.06
CA THR A 540 -10.17 -12.91 10.39
C THR A 540 -11.52 -13.53 10.71
N ILE A 541 -11.50 -14.83 11.02
CA ILE A 541 -12.67 -15.62 11.41
C ILE A 541 -12.45 -16.10 12.84
N GLU A 542 -13.40 -15.86 13.73
CA GLU A 542 -13.41 -16.40 15.08
C GLU A 542 -14.63 -17.29 15.23
N VAL A 543 -14.42 -18.57 15.48
CA VAL A 543 -15.50 -19.56 15.59
C VAL A 543 -15.29 -20.48 16.79
N PRO A 544 -16.36 -21.06 17.34
CA PRO A 544 -16.21 -22.11 18.36
C PRO A 544 -15.34 -23.28 17.84
N PRO A 545 -14.53 -23.92 18.69
CA PRO A 545 -13.61 -24.99 18.28
C PRO A 545 -14.28 -26.09 17.46
N GLU A 546 -15.56 -26.41 17.77
CA GLU A 546 -16.35 -27.44 17.07
C GLU A 546 -16.66 -27.08 15.63
N GLN A 547 -16.61 -25.78 15.28
CA GLN A 547 -16.89 -25.26 13.94
C GLN A 547 -15.63 -24.94 13.12
N THR A 548 -14.45 -25.11 13.71
CA THR A 548 -13.17 -24.79 13.05
C THR A 548 -12.98 -25.57 11.75
N GLY A 549 -13.31 -26.88 11.76
CA GLY A 549 -13.20 -27.74 10.57
C GLY A 549 -14.10 -27.28 9.43
N ARG A 550 -15.31 -26.79 9.72
CA ARG A 550 -16.21 -26.22 8.74
C ARG A 550 -15.62 -24.94 8.14
N ALA A 551 -15.19 -23.99 8.97
CA ALA A 551 -14.60 -22.74 8.52
C ALA A 551 -13.38 -22.98 7.61
N ILE A 552 -12.51 -23.94 7.95
CA ILE A 552 -11.36 -24.33 7.11
C ILE A 552 -11.81 -24.88 5.75
N ASN A 553 -12.83 -25.73 5.72
CA ASN A 553 -13.34 -26.29 4.47
C ASN A 553 -14.00 -25.21 3.60
N ASP A 554 -14.75 -24.28 4.20
CA ASP A 554 -15.36 -23.16 3.49
C ASP A 554 -14.28 -22.27 2.87
N ILE A 555 -13.20 -21.92 3.63
CA ILE A 555 -12.08 -21.14 3.12
C ILE A 555 -11.40 -21.83 1.93
N ARG A 556 -11.18 -23.15 2.02
CA ARG A 556 -10.60 -23.93 0.92
C ARG A 556 -11.50 -23.96 -0.32
N ALA A 557 -12.82 -24.09 -0.12
CA ALA A 557 -13.80 -24.04 -1.21
C ALA A 557 -13.81 -22.67 -1.91
N MET A 558 -13.47 -21.59 -1.18
CA MET A 558 -13.32 -20.23 -1.68
C MET A 558 -11.93 -19.96 -2.29
N HIS A 559 -11.07 -20.98 -2.45
CA HIS A 559 -9.68 -20.85 -2.90
C HIS A 559 -8.82 -19.94 -2.01
N GLY A 560 -9.17 -19.84 -0.72
CA GLY A 560 -8.45 -19.01 0.24
C GLY A 560 -7.24 -19.71 0.89
N GLU A 561 -6.33 -18.89 1.38
CA GLU A 561 -5.14 -19.27 2.14
C GLU A 561 -5.36 -18.89 3.62
N PHE A 562 -4.89 -19.68 4.57
CA PHE A 562 -5.01 -19.37 5.99
C PHE A 562 -3.79 -19.83 6.78
N SER A 563 -3.51 -19.12 7.88
CA SER A 563 -2.49 -19.49 8.87
C SER A 563 -3.01 -20.55 9.84
N SER A 564 -2.10 -21.13 10.62
CA SER A 564 -2.47 -22.08 11.68
C SER A 564 -3.53 -21.47 12.62
N PRO A 565 -4.55 -22.27 13.04
CA PRO A 565 -5.54 -21.82 13.99
C PRO A 565 -4.93 -21.38 15.32
N GLU A 566 -5.38 -20.25 15.85
CA GLU A 566 -4.95 -19.67 17.13
C GLU A 566 -6.08 -19.79 18.16
N ASP A 567 -5.77 -20.07 19.43
CA ASP A 567 -6.76 -19.95 20.51
C ASP A 567 -6.99 -18.46 20.85
N ALA A 568 -8.23 -18.06 20.86
CA ALA A 568 -8.68 -16.69 21.15
C ALA A 568 -9.68 -16.66 22.32
N GLY A 569 -9.31 -17.28 23.46
CA GLY A 569 -10.13 -17.23 24.68
C GLY A 569 -11.42 -18.04 24.59
N GLY A 570 -11.32 -19.30 24.10
CA GLY A 570 -12.44 -20.23 23.94
C GLY A 570 -13.09 -20.19 22.55
N LEU A 571 -12.59 -19.35 21.66
CA LEU A 571 -12.86 -19.37 20.22
C LEU A 571 -11.57 -19.72 19.48
N THR A 572 -11.68 -20.36 18.32
CA THR A 572 -10.57 -20.56 17.40
C THR A 572 -10.56 -19.40 16.42
N ARG A 573 -9.40 -18.74 16.30
CA ARG A 573 -9.16 -17.67 15.33
C ARG A 573 -8.42 -18.21 14.12
N LEU A 574 -8.96 -17.95 12.93
CA LEU A 574 -8.35 -18.22 11.63
C LEU A 574 -8.08 -16.88 10.95
N ARG A 575 -6.84 -16.68 10.49
CA ARG A 575 -6.44 -15.52 9.69
C ARG A 575 -5.96 -15.99 8.33
N GLY A 576 -6.25 -15.20 7.30
CA GLY A 576 -5.82 -15.56 5.96
C GLY A 576 -6.23 -14.54 4.92
N GLY A 577 -6.18 -14.95 3.67
CA GLY A 577 -6.67 -14.19 2.53
C GLY A 577 -7.47 -15.08 1.58
N ALA A 578 -8.47 -14.50 0.92
CA ALA A 578 -9.24 -15.21 -0.11
C ALA A 578 -9.76 -14.24 -1.17
N PRO A 579 -10.14 -14.76 -2.36
CA PRO A 579 -10.84 -13.97 -3.36
C PRO A 579 -12.11 -13.35 -2.78
N PHE A 580 -12.33 -12.08 -3.09
CA PHE A 580 -13.50 -11.35 -2.60
C PHE A 580 -14.83 -12.02 -3.02
N SER A 581 -14.86 -12.63 -4.22
CA SER A 581 -16.02 -13.37 -4.73
C SER A 581 -16.52 -14.47 -3.77
N GLY A 582 -15.59 -15.17 -3.11
CA GLY A 582 -15.91 -16.20 -2.12
C GLY A 582 -16.27 -15.64 -0.74
N LEU A 583 -15.64 -14.52 -0.33
CA LEU A 583 -15.87 -13.92 0.99
C LEU A 583 -17.17 -13.12 1.07
N ARG A 584 -17.77 -12.78 -0.08
CA ARG A 584 -18.99 -12.01 -0.15
C ARG A 584 -20.16 -12.72 0.53
N GLY A 585 -20.73 -12.11 1.57
CA GLY A 585 -21.83 -12.68 2.34
C GLY A 585 -21.42 -13.74 3.38
N TYR A 586 -20.17 -14.20 3.38
CA TYR A 586 -19.70 -15.26 4.28
C TYR A 586 -19.84 -14.90 5.78
N GLY A 587 -19.79 -13.62 6.13
CA GLY A 587 -20.05 -13.18 7.50
C GLY A 587 -21.46 -13.50 8.00
N GLU A 588 -22.47 -13.50 7.15
CA GLU A 588 -23.83 -13.94 7.48
C GLU A 588 -23.87 -15.44 7.70
N GLU A 589 -23.18 -16.22 6.87
CA GLU A 589 -23.07 -17.68 7.01
C GLU A 589 -22.34 -18.05 8.32
N VAL A 590 -21.22 -17.38 8.63
CA VAL A 590 -20.51 -17.58 9.90
C VAL A 590 -21.44 -17.36 11.09
N ARG A 591 -22.20 -16.28 11.11
CA ARG A 591 -23.17 -16.00 12.18
C ARG A 591 -24.26 -17.08 12.24
N ALA A 592 -24.76 -17.54 11.10
CA ALA A 592 -25.82 -18.55 11.03
C ALA A 592 -25.36 -19.89 11.61
N TYR A 593 -24.26 -20.46 11.11
CA TYR A 593 -23.84 -21.81 11.58
C TYR A 593 -23.23 -21.80 13.00
N THR A 594 -22.71 -20.66 13.46
CA THR A 594 -22.22 -20.50 14.84
C THR A 594 -23.32 -20.06 15.83
N ARG A 595 -24.54 -19.88 15.38
CA ARG A 595 -25.67 -19.34 16.16
C ARG A 595 -25.35 -18.00 16.82
N GLY A 596 -24.72 -17.11 16.06
CA GLY A 596 -24.34 -15.76 16.51
C GLY A 596 -23.05 -15.66 17.34
N ARG A 597 -22.40 -16.80 17.66
CA ARG A 597 -21.14 -16.81 18.45
C ARG A 597 -19.90 -16.51 17.62
N GLY A 598 -19.96 -16.77 16.30
CA GLY A 598 -18.84 -16.52 15.40
C GLY A 598 -18.74 -15.07 14.97
N ARG A 599 -17.52 -14.64 14.71
CA ARG A 599 -17.18 -13.31 14.19
C ARG A 599 -16.43 -13.47 12.88
N PHE A 600 -16.74 -12.60 11.93
CA PHE A 600 -16.04 -12.50 10.65
C PHE A 600 -15.71 -11.04 10.39
N SER A 601 -14.49 -10.77 10.00
CA SER A 601 -14.05 -9.46 9.56
C SER A 601 -13.09 -9.62 8.38
N MET A 602 -13.14 -8.68 7.45
CA MET A 602 -12.26 -8.64 6.30
C MET A 602 -11.77 -7.20 6.08
N CYS A 603 -10.59 -7.08 5.47
CA CYS A 603 -10.03 -5.81 5.04
C CYS A 603 -9.39 -5.99 3.65
N ASP A 604 -9.26 -4.90 2.91
CA ASP A 604 -8.64 -4.92 1.60
C ASP A 604 -7.17 -5.36 1.72
N TYR A 605 -6.76 -6.26 0.79
CA TYR A 605 -5.42 -6.82 0.73
C TYR A 605 -4.72 -6.53 -0.60
N GLY A 606 -5.47 -6.30 -1.67
CA GLY A 606 -4.96 -6.02 -3.00
C GLY A 606 -5.46 -6.97 -4.08
N TYR A 607 -4.77 -6.99 -5.21
CA TYR A 607 -5.12 -7.81 -6.36
C TYR A 607 -4.13 -8.96 -6.53
N ARG A 608 -4.65 -10.16 -6.92
CA ARG A 608 -3.85 -11.35 -7.24
C ARG A 608 -4.34 -12.00 -8.52
N PRO A 609 -3.52 -12.85 -9.18
CA PRO A 609 -3.98 -13.60 -10.35
C PRO A 609 -5.28 -14.37 -10.07
N CYS A 610 -6.24 -14.24 -10.97
CA CYS A 610 -7.56 -14.86 -10.83
C CYS A 610 -7.42 -16.38 -10.81
N HIS A 611 -8.05 -17.02 -9.83
CA HIS A 611 -8.01 -18.47 -9.64
C HIS A 611 -8.70 -19.24 -10.77
N ASP A 612 -9.72 -18.65 -11.40
CA ASP A 612 -10.41 -19.22 -12.56
C ASP A 612 -10.58 -18.16 -13.67
N GLN A 613 -9.43 -17.77 -14.26
CA GLN A 613 -9.41 -16.77 -15.33
C GLN A 613 -10.30 -17.15 -16.53
N LYS A 614 -10.35 -18.43 -16.90
CA LYS A 614 -11.09 -18.86 -18.10
C LYS A 614 -12.58 -18.64 -17.94
N SER A 615 -13.17 -19.13 -16.86
CA SER A 615 -14.60 -18.95 -16.60
C SER A 615 -14.96 -17.47 -16.43
N ALA A 616 -14.08 -16.65 -15.80
CA ALA A 616 -14.33 -15.22 -15.65
C ALA A 616 -14.34 -14.49 -17.01
N VAL A 617 -13.39 -14.78 -17.90
CA VAL A 617 -13.34 -14.19 -19.25
C VAL A 617 -14.53 -14.62 -20.09
N GLU A 618 -14.89 -15.91 -20.06
CA GLU A 618 -16.08 -16.41 -20.79
C GLU A 618 -17.38 -15.78 -20.28
N ALA A 619 -17.53 -15.62 -18.96
CA ALA A 619 -18.73 -15.02 -18.36
C ALA A 619 -18.90 -13.54 -18.70
N LEU A 620 -17.79 -12.78 -18.82
CA LEU A 620 -17.81 -11.37 -19.18
C LEU A 620 -17.97 -11.14 -20.69
N GLY A 621 -17.48 -12.08 -21.51
CA GLY A 621 -17.72 -12.09 -22.96
C GLY A 621 -17.19 -10.86 -23.70
N TYR A 622 -16.13 -10.22 -23.20
CA TYR A 622 -15.55 -9.03 -23.82
C TYR A 622 -14.74 -9.41 -25.06
N ASP A 623 -14.99 -8.72 -26.17
CA ASP A 623 -14.24 -8.87 -27.42
C ASP A 623 -13.38 -7.64 -27.72
N ALA A 624 -12.07 -7.80 -27.51
CA ALA A 624 -11.09 -6.74 -27.67
C ALA A 624 -10.92 -6.27 -29.15
N GLU A 625 -11.24 -7.12 -30.13
CA GLU A 625 -11.17 -6.75 -31.56
C GLU A 625 -12.40 -5.93 -32.00
N SER A 626 -13.54 -6.15 -31.37
CA SER A 626 -14.80 -5.45 -31.67
C SER A 626 -14.93 -4.10 -30.94
N ASP A 627 -14.02 -3.78 -30.02
CA ASP A 627 -14.04 -2.52 -29.28
C ASP A 627 -13.60 -1.34 -30.16
N THR A 628 -14.58 -0.61 -30.66
CA THR A 628 -14.37 0.56 -31.54
C THR A 628 -13.84 1.79 -30.82
N GLU A 629 -14.03 1.89 -29.49
CA GLU A 629 -13.50 2.98 -28.67
C GLU A 629 -11.99 2.82 -28.39
N ASN A 630 -11.53 1.56 -28.39
CA ASN A 630 -10.13 1.21 -28.14
C ASN A 630 -9.57 0.33 -29.28
N PRO A 631 -9.44 0.86 -30.50
CA PRO A 631 -9.06 0.07 -31.65
C PRO A 631 -7.66 -0.47 -31.55
N SER A 632 -7.47 -1.76 -31.81
CA SER A 632 -6.18 -2.45 -31.86
C SER A 632 -5.48 -2.32 -33.23
N ALA A 633 -6.23 -1.98 -34.27
CA ALA A 633 -5.72 -1.80 -35.63
C ALA A 633 -5.04 -0.44 -35.79
N SER A 634 -3.94 -0.38 -36.54
CA SER A 634 -3.26 0.86 -36.95
C SER A 634 -3.74 1.32 -38.34
N VAL A 635 -3.59 2.62 -38.59
CA VAL A 635 -3.98 3.23 -39.88
C VAL A 635 -2.75 3.65 -40.65
N PHE A 636 -2.55 3.08 -41.83
CA PHE A 636 -1.47 3.37 -42.76
C PHE A 636 -2.02 4.03 -44.04
N CYS A 637 -1.14 4.68 -44.81
CA CYS A 637 -1.53 5.31 -46.06
C CYS A 637 -0.77 4.70 -47.22
N ALA A 638 -1.48 4.28 -48.27
CA ALA A 638 -0.89 3.88 -49.53
C ALA A 638 -1.68 4.54 -50.69
N HIS A 639 -0.95 5.07 -51.68
CA HIS A 639 -1.52 5.73 -52.86
C HIS A 639 -2.53 6.83 -52.55
N GLY A 640 -2.32 7.53 -51.39
CA GLY A 640 -3.20 8.62 -50.95
C GLY A 640 -4.51 8.20 -50.31
N ALA A 641 -4.68 6.93 -49.99
CA ALA A 641 -5.82 6.39 -49.24
C ALA A 641 -5.37 5.72 -47.95
N GLY A 642 -6.05 6.07 -46.82
CA GLY A 642 -5.83 5.41 -45.54
C GLY A 642 -6.44 4.00 -45.53
N PHE A 643 -5.76 3.03 -44.97
CA PHE A 643 -6.28 1.66 -44.77
C PHE A 643 -5.91 1.14 -43.38
N SER A 644 -6.76 0.31 -42.80
CA SER A 644 -6.53 -0.27 -41.46
C SER A 644 -5.74 -1.57 -41.57
N VAL A 645 -4.73 -1.73 -40.71
CA VAL A 645 -3.93 -2.93 -40.57
C VAL A 645 -4.20 -3.54 -39.19
N LYS A 646 -4.57 -4.84 -39.15
CA LYS A 646 -4.81 -5.55 -37.90
C LYS A 646 -3.58 -5.56 -37.01
N TRP A 647 -3.81 -5.66 -35.70
CA TRP A 647 -2.77 -5.63 -34.68
C TRP A 647 -1.62 -6.65 -34.90
N ASP A 648 -1.95 -7.86 -35.41
CA ASP A 648 -0.99 -8.95 -35.68
C ASP A 648 -0.10 -8.67 -36.91
N LYS A 649 -0.50 -7.76 -37.78
CA LYS A 649 0.19 -7.37 -39.01
C LYS A 649 0.91 -6.04 -38.92
N VAL A 650 0.68 -5.24 -37.87
CA VAL A 650 1.32 -3.92 -37.71
C VAL A 650 2.85 -4.00 -37.77
N PRO A 651 3.52 -5.02 -37.19
CA PRO A 651 5.00 -5.14 -37.32
C PRO A 651 5.52 -5.27 -38.76
N ASP A 652 4.68 -5.75 -39.70
CA ASP A 652 5.08 -5.90 -41.10
C ASP A 652 5.01 -4.55 -41.90
N TYR A 653 4.33 -3.56 -41.33
CA TYR A 653 4.04 -2.25 -41.97
C TYR A 653 4.69 -1.08 -41.24
N MET A 654 5.18 -1.23 -40.02
CA MET A 654 5.78 -0.13 -39.22
C MET A 654 7.00 0.50 -39.96
N HIS A 655 7.18 1.80 -39.77
CA HIS A 655 8.26 2.57 -40.42
C HIS A 655 9.54 2.66 -39.58
N LEU A 656 9.46 2.43 -38.28
CA LEU A 656 10.60 2.32 -37.38
C LEU A 656 10.94 0.86 -37.13
N GLU A 657 12.20 0.56 -36.86
CA GLU A 657 12.63 -0.80 -36.48
C GLU A 657 12.14 -1.14 -35.07
N SER A 658 11.84 -2.41 -34.83
CA SER A 658 11.47 -2.91 -33.51
C SER A 658 12.56 -2.60 -32.46
N CYS A 659 12.14 -2.06 -31.34
CA CYS A 659 12.99 -1.76 -30.19
C CYS A 659 13.30 -3.00 -29.36
N LEU A 660 12.46 -4.06 -29.43
CA LEU A 660 12.71 -5.37 -28.84
C LEU A 660 13.43 -6.26 -29.87
N LYS A 661 14.71 -6.45 -29.69
CA LYS A 661 15.43 -7.48 -30.47
C LYS A 661 14.88 -8.85 -30.09
N LYS A 662 14.20 -9.52 -31.04
CA LYS A 662 13.79 -10.92 -30.86
C LYS A 662 15.05 -11.76 -30.61
N THR A 663 15.20 -12.32 -29.44
CA THR A 663 16.18 -13.37 -29.13
C THR A 663 15.70 -14.71 -29.68
N ASP A 664 15.51 -14.78 -31.00
CA ASP A 664 15.33 -16.02 -31.73
C ASP A 664 16.59 -16.30 -32.51
N ALA A 665 17.64 -16.68 -31.82
CA ALA A 665 18.72 -17.55 -32.25
C ALA A 665 19.62 -17.82 -31.05
N ALA A 666 20.03 -19.06 -30.86
CA ALA A 666 21.16 -19.42 -30.02
C ALA A 666 22.30 -18.41 -30.29
N PRO A 667 23.00 -17.91 -29.26
CA PRO A 667 24.02 -16.90 -29.48
C PRO A 667 25.11 -17.45 -30.38
N ALA A 668 25.07 -17.08 -31.65
CA ALA A 668 26.29 -17.14 -32.46
C ALA A 668 27.26 -16.16 -31.81
N PRO A 669 28.51 -16.52 -31.60
CA PRO A 669 29.50 -15.66 -30.98
C PRO A 669 29.64 -14.42 -31.85
N VAL A 670 29.17 -13.29 -31.33
CA VAL A 670 29.40 -11.98 -31.98
C VAL A 670 30.85 -11.64 -31.77
N HIS A 671 31.66 -12.09 -32.70
CA HIS A 671 32.96 -11.50 -32.97
C HIS A 671 32.72 -10.09 -33.59
N ARG A 672 32.51 -9.06 -32.75
CA ARG A 672 32.90 -7.74 -33.15
C ARG A 672 34.42 -7.70 -33.20
N CYS A 673 34.96 -7.89 -34.33
CA CYS A 673 36.34 -7.51 -34.63
C CYS A 673 36.48 -6.00 -34.51
N LEU A 674 36.78 -5.51 -33.28
CA LEU A 674 37.74 -4.43 -33.19
C LEU A 674 39.05 -5.05 -33.62
N SER A 675 39.58 -4.63 -34.77
CA SER A 675 40.90 -5.03 -35.26
C SER A 675 41.97 -4.34 -34.39
N ILE A 676 42.09 -4.81 -33.16
CA ILE A 676 43.31 -4.62 -32.40
C ILE A 676 44.14 -5.86 -32.71
N ASP A 677 45.31 -5.65 -33.32
CA ASP A 677 46.25 -6.72 -33.64
C ASP A 677 46.52 -7.50 -32.35
N GLN A 678 46.28 -8.81 -32.39
CA GLN A 678 46.41 -9.70 -31.21
C GLN A 678 47.81 -9.63 -30.59
N ARG A 679 48.82 -9.22 -31.39
CA ARG A 679 50.17 -8.95 -30.93
C ARG A 679 50.29 -7.67 -30.08
N GLU A 680 49.49 -6.68 -30.36
CA GLU A 680 49.43 -5.43 -29.59
C GLU A 680 48.73 -5.65 -28.26
N LEU A 681 47.68 -6.48 -28.25
CA LEU A 681 46.98 -6.89 -27.02
C LEU A 681 47.87 -7.77 -26.13
N ASP A 682 48.55 -8.74 -26.68
CA ASP A 682 49.52 -9.59 -25.97
C ASP A 682 50.70 -8.75 -25.40
N ALA A 683 51.18 -7.74 -26.14
CA ALA A 683 52.24 -6.82 -25.66
C ALA A 683 51.76 -5.88 -24.51
N ILE A 684 50.49 -5.42 -24.53
CA ILE A 684 49.89 -4.67 -23.45
C ILE A 684 49.70 -5.55 -22.20
N MET A 685 49.22 -6.77 -22.38
CA MET A 685 49.02 -7.73 -21.29
C MET A 685 50.36 -8.17 -20.66
N GLU A 686 51.41 -8.43 -21.44
CA GLU A 686 52.73 -8.70 -20.89
C GLU A 686 53.34 -7.51 -20.12
N ARG A 687 53.07 -6.29 -20.57
CA ARG A 687 53.55 -5.05 -19.96
C ARG A 687 52.90 -4.75 -18.61
N GLU A 688 51.58 -5.05 -18.50
CA GLU A 688 50.78 -4.73 -17.30
C GLU A 688 50.78 -5.88 -16.29
N PHE A 689 50.83 -7.15 -16.73
CA PHE A 689 50.60 -8.32 -15.87
C PHE A 689 51.80 -9.33 -15.87
N GLY A 690 52.90 -9.06 -16.59
CA GLY A 690 54.09 -9.93 -16.69
C GLY A 690 53.91 -11.13 -17.64
N PRO A 691 54.94 -11.92 -17.90
CA PRO A 691 54.95 -12.93 -18.94
C PRO A 691 53.99 -14.07 -18.72
N ILE A 692 53.08 -14.30 -19.68
CA ILE A 692 52.02 -15.28 -19.64
C ILE A 692 52.62 -16.69 -19.86
N ARG A 693 52.63 -17.52 -18.84
CA ARG A 693 52.95 -18.96 -18.96
C ARG A 693 51.79 -19.72 -19.62
N ARG A 694 51.86 -20.01 -20.90
CA ARG A 694 50.93 -20.87 -21.64
C ARG A 694 51.05 -22.32 -21.14
N ARG A 695 49.99 -22.85 -20.51
CA ARG A 695 49.80 -24.28 -20.34
C ARG A 695 49.19 -24.84 -21.65
N SER A 696 49.93 -25.74 -22.32
CA SER A 696 49.39 -26.47 -23.46
C SER A 696 48.38 -27.50 -23.00
N TYR A 697 47.16 -27.41 -23.45
CA TYR A 697 46.17 -28.48 -23.30
C TYR A 697 46.29 -29.42 -24.48
N ALA A 698 46.70 -30.69 -24.24
CA ALA A 698 46.54 -31.77 -25.16
C ALA A 698 45.09 -32.20 -25.27
N ALA A 699 44.57 -32.40 -26.48
CA ALA A 699 43.21 -32.81 -26.74
C ALA A 699 42.89 -34.18 -26.09
N PRO A 700 41.70 -34.38 -25.51
CA PRO A 700 41.33 -35.64 -24.89
C PRO A 700 41.01 -36.67 -25.96
N VAL A 701 41.67 -37.82 -25.86
CA VAL A 701 41.38 -39.04 -26.62
C VAL A 701 40.07 -39.63 -26.11
N LYS A 702 39.11 -39.88 -27.03
CA LYS A 702 37.89 -40.64 -26.76
C LYS A 702 38.29 -42.07 -26.37
N ASN A 703 37.96 -42.52 -25.16
CA ASN A 703 37.84 -43.92 -24.83
C ASN A 703 36.53 -44.21 -24.09
N GLN A 704 35.98 -45.33 -24.57
CA GLN A 704 34.71 -45.93 -24.19
C GLN A 704 34.65 -46.32 -22.70
N ALA A 705 33.42 -46.35 -22.19
CA ALA A 705 33.07 -46.82 -20.85
C ALA A 705 33.55 -48.26 -20.58
N PRO A 706 33.85 -48.63 -19.30
CA PRO A 706 32.96 -49.60 -18.70
C PRO A 706 32.44 -49.17 -17.34
N GLU A 707 31.20 -49.61 -17.08
CA GLU A 707 30.55 -49.68 -15.80
C GLU A 707 31.45 -50.28 -14.72
N ARG A 708 31.57 -49.59 -13.57
CA ARG A 708 31.82 -50.23 -12.27
C ARG A 708 31.22 -49.38 -11.19
N GLU A 709 30.12 -49.90 -10.62
CA GLU A 709 29.76 -49.63 -9.24
C GLU A 709 30.96 -49.95 -8.36
N THR A 710 31.38 -48.99 -7.51
CA THR A 710 31.87 -49.27 -6.15
C THR A 710 32.25 -47.95 -5.45
N ASP A 711 31.87 -47.86 -4.18
CA ASP A 711 32.36 -46.96 -3.14
C ASP A 711 31.97 -45.46 -3.28
N ALA A 712 30.74 -45.14 -2.92
CA ALA A 712 30.36 -43.87 -2.33
C ALA A 712 30.97 -43.75 -0.90
N ARG A 713 32.30 -43.51 -0.81
CA ARG A 713 32.86 -42.91 0.39
C ARG A 713 32.13 -41.57 0.59
N GLN A 714 31.50 -41.40 1.76
CA GLN A 714 30.84 -40.17 2.18
C GLN A 714 31.83 -39.01 2.02
N ARG A 715 31.70 -38.27 0.90
CA ARG A 715 32.39 -36.99 0.74
C ARG A 715 31.73 -36.03 1.70
N GLN A 716 32.52 -35.44 2.56
CA GLN A 716 32.04 -34.42 3.52
C GLN A 716 31.44 -33.26 2.73
N GLN A 717 30.21 -32.84 3.11
CA GLN A 717 29.51 -31.75 2.47
C GLN A 717 29.92 -30.42 3.14
N TYR A 718 30.44 -29.49 2.35
CA TYR A 718 30.74 -28.14 2.78
C TYR A 718 29.72 -27.16 2.19
N ILE A 719 29.21 -26.25 3.03
CA ILE A 719 28.30 -25.19 2.61
C ILE A 719 28.99 -23.86 2.93
N ILE A 720 29.20 -23.03 1.92
CA ILE A 720 29.76 -21.69 2.07
C ILE A 720 28.62 -20.69 1.85
N VAL A 721 28.39 -19.82 2.83
CA VAL A 721 27.26 -18.88 2.85
C VAL A 721 27.77 -17.47 2.87
N ASP A 722 27.26 -16.65 1.95
CA ASP A 722 27.41 -15.20 1.99
C ASP A 722 26.39 -14.61 3.00
N GLY A 723 26.87 -14.18 4.15
CA GLY A 723 26.04 -13.79 5.26
C GLY A 723 25.24 -12.52 5.00
N TYR A 724 25.82 -11.50 4.38
CA TYR A 724 25.08 -10.26 4.08
C TYR A 724 24.10 -10.46 2.92
N ASN A 725 24.44 -11.25 1.94
CA ASN A 725 23.50 -11.58 0.87
C ASN A 725 22.23 -12.24 1.41
N LEU A 726 22.35 -13.17 2.38
CA LEU A 726 21.19 -13.80 3.01
C LEU A 726 20.41 -12.81 3.91
N ILE A 727 21.10 -12.01 4.73
CA ILE A 727 20.45 -11.04 5.61
C ILE A 727 19.59 -10.07 4.81
N PHE A 728 20.10 -9.56 3.69
CA PHE A 728 19.36 -8.60 2.87
C PHE A 728 18.37 -9.24 1.88
N ALA A 729 18.51 -10.54 1.58
CA ALA A 729 17.57 -11.27 0.74
C ALA A 729 16.33 -11.77 1.49
N TRP A 730 16.42 -12.01 2.81
CA TRP A 730 15.31 -12.54 3.60
C TRP A 730 14.61 -11.42 4.38
N ASP A 731 13.29 -11.27 4.16
CA ASP A 731 12.52 -10.14 4.71
C ASP A 731 12.59 -10.02 6.24
N GLU A 732 12.57 -11.17 6.96
CA GLU A 732 12.68 -11.21 8.42
C GLU A 732 14.04 -10.69 8.92
N LEU A 733 15.13 -11.13 8.28
CA LEU A 733 16.47 -10.71 8.67
C LEU A 733 16.78 -9.29 8.22
N ARG A 734 16.24 -8.87 7.08
CA ARG A 734 16.33 -7.49 6.60
C ARG A 734 15.63 -6.50 7.53
N ALA A 735 14.46 -6.87 8.07
CA ALA A 735 13.77 -6.05 9.05
C ALA A 735 14.61 -5.90 10.35
N LEU A 736 15.17 -7.00 10.86
CA LEU A 736 16.08 -6.97 12.01
C LEU A 736 17.36 -6.18 11.74
N ALA A 737 17.90 -6.26 10.51
CA ALA A 737 19.08 -5.51 10.13
C ALA A 737 18.86 -4.00 10.03
N ALA A 738 17.61 -3.58 9.74
CA ALA A 738 17.22 -2.16 9.75
C ALA A 738 17.19 -1.58 11.16
N GLU A 739 16.90 -2.41 12.18
CA GLU A 739 16.96 -2.00 13.58
C GLU A 739 18.39 -2.10 14.10
N ARG A 740 18.99 -3.29 14.04
CA ARG A 740 20.35 -3.56 14.49
C ARG A 740 20.97 -4.72 13.70
N LEU A 741 22.04 -4.45 12.99
CA LEU A 741 22.73 -5.43 12.14
C LEU A 741 23.27 -6.65 12.95
N ASP A 742 23.69 -6.44 14.19
CA ASP A 742 24.21 -7.51 15.05
C ASP A 742 23.11 -8.51 15.46
N LEU A 743 21.86 -8.06 15.64
CA LEU A 743 20.73 -8.95 15.91
C LEU A 743 20.40 -9.82 14.69
N ALA A 744 20.45 -9.24 13.50
CA ALA A 744 20.24 -10.01 12.26
C ALA A 744 21.34 -11.05 12.03
N ARG A 745 22.62 -10.72 12.33
CA ARG A 745 23.74 -11.66 12.31
C ARG A 745 23.53 -12.80 13.30
N GLY A 746 23.20 -12.48 14.57
CA GLY A 746 22.94 -13.46 15.62
C GLY A 746 21.82 -14.41 15.22
N ARG A 747 20.70 -13.88 14.74
CA ARG A 747 19.56 -14.68 14.27
C ARG A 747 19.92 -15.61 13.12
N LEU A 748 20.67 -15.12 12.14
CA LEU A 748 21.15 -15.95 11.03
C LEU A 748 22.07 -17.07 11.53
N MET A 749 23.00 -16.77 12.43
CA MET A 749 23.94 -17.75 13.02
C MET A 749 23.20 -18.85 13.77
N ASP A 750 22.17 -18.54 14.57
CA ASP A 750 21.35 -19.51 15.31
C ASP A 750 20.59 -20.45 14.34
N MET A 751 20.00 -19.89 13.28
CA MET A 751 19.27 -20.67 12.28
C MET A 751 20.21 -21.65 11.53
N LEU A 752 21.39 -21.17 11.14
CA LEU A 752 22.38 -22.00 10.43
C LEU A 752 23.00 -23.06 11.33
N SER A 753 23.25 -22.72 12.60
CA SER A 753 23.74 -23.69 13.61
C SER A 753 22.73 -24.83 13.82
N SER A 754 21.44 -24.50 13.94
CA SER A 754 20.35 -25.51 14.06
C SER A 754 20.28 -26.41 12.82
N TYR A 755 20.40 -25.84 11.63
CA TYR A 755 20.43 -26.55 10.37
C TYR A 755 21.60 -27.51 10.26
N CYS A 756 22.85 -27.06 10.62
CA CYS A 756 24.04 -27.89 10.60
C CYS A 756 24.00 -29.01 11.65
N GLY A 757 23.39 -28.77 12.80
CA GLY A 757 23.18 -29.81 13.82
C GLY A 757 22.35 -30.98 13.31
N TYR A 758 21.38 -30.73 12.46
CA TYR A 758 20.52 -31.76 11.86
C TYR A 758 21.16 -32.42 10.62
N THR A 759 21.72 -31.64 9.70
CA THR A 759 22.25 -32.12 8.40
C THR A 759 23.66 -32.69 8.49
N LYS A 760 24.40 -32.38 9.59
CA LYS A 760 25.82 -32.72 9.79
C LYS A 760 26.74 -32.18 8.70
N ALA A 761 26.36 -31.10 8.03
CA ALA A 761 27.16 -30.40 7.05
C ALA A 761 28.15 -29.43 7.73
N GLU A 762 29.34 -29.28 7.19
CA GLU A 762 30.33 -28.27 7.60
C GLU A 762 29.94 -26.94 6.91
N LEU A 763 29.66 -25.89 7.70
CA LEU A 763 29.23 -24.60 7.16
C LEU A 763 30.22 -23.49 7.49
N VAL A 764 30.58 -22.71 6.49
CA VAL A 764 31.39 -21.50 6.61
C VAL A 764 30.52 -20.28 6.27
N LEU A 765 30.24 -19.43 7.24
CA LEU A 765 29.50 -18.20 7.09
C LEU A 765 30.47 -17.03 6.95
N VAL A 766 30.43 -16.35 5.81
CA VAL A 766 31.32 -15.24 5.47
C VAL A 766 30.59 -13.91 5.57
N PHE A 767 31.16 -12.98 6.30
CA PHE A 767 30.73 -11.59 6.38
C PHE A 767 31.78 -10.65 5.79
N ASP A 768 31.36 -9.75 4.94
CA ASP A 768 32.25 -8.75 4.33
C ASP A 768 32.68 -7.68 5.35
N GLY A 769 33.97 -7.61 5.65
CA GLY A 769 34.59 -6.61 6.52
C GLY A 769 35.29 -5.47 5.78
N PHE A 770 35.20 -5.40 4.45
CA PHE A 770 35.93 -4.49 3.57
C PHE A 770 35.85 -2.99 3.94
N ARG A 771 34.78 -2.56 4.60
CA ARG A 771 34.56 -1.14 4.95
C ARG A 771 35.09 -0.72 6.34
N THR A 772 35.76 -1.60 7.07
CA THR A 772 36.31 -1.27 8.39
C THR A 772 37.81 -1.06 8.27
N PRO A 773 38.31 0.21 8.20
CA PRO A 773 39.71 0.49 8.01
C PRO A 773 40.60 -0.15 9.10
N GLY A 774 41.62 -0.89 8.69
CA GLY A 774 42.57 -1.51 9.60
C GLY A 774 42.11 -2.84 10.22
N ASN A 775 41.01 -3.45 9.74
CA ASN A 775 40.55 -4.75 10.19
C ASN A 775 41.43 -5.87 9.61
N PRO A 776 42.16 -6.66 10.44
CA PRO A 776 43.01 -7.75 9.96
C PRO A 776 42.22 -8.99 9.46
N GLY A 777 40.89 -8.93 9.51
CA GLY A 777 40.02 -10.10 9.36
C GLY A 777 40.00 -10.97 10.62
N SER A 778 38.90 -11.69 10.82
CA SER A 778 38.78 -12.60 11.96
C SER A 778 38.14 -13.90 11.56
N ARG A 779 38.54 -14.98 12.18
CA ARG A 779 37.92 -16.29 12.10
C ARG A 779 37.57 -16.76 13.49
N SER A 780 36.36 -17.22 13.66
CA SER A 780 35.87 -17.76 14.92
C SER A 780 34.88 -18.88 14.67
N ASP A 781 34.64 -19.69 15.65
CA ASP A 781 33.64 -20.73 15.59
C ASP A 781 32.43 -20.28 16.42
N TYR A 782 31.23 -20.48 15.89
CA TYR A 782 29.96 -20.27 16.58
C TYR A 782 29.21 -21.58 16.64
N HIS A 783 29.22 -22.24 17.79
CA HIS A 783 28.69 -23.61 17.98
C HIS A 783 29.31 -24.59 16.96
N ASN A 784 28.56 -24.99 15.96
CA ASN A 784 28.94 -25.93 14.91
C ASN A 784 29.06 -25.31 13.51
N ILE A 785 29.24 -24.00 13.44
CA ILE A 785 29.48 -23.27 12.18
C ILE A 785 30.74 -22.41 12.29
N HIS A 786 31.45 -22.24 11.18
CA HIS A 786 32.65 -21.42 11.10
C HIS A 786 32.31 -20.01 10.61
N LEU A 787 32.69 -19.00 11.37
CA LEU A 787 32.49 -17.59 11.02
C LEU A 787 33.77 -16.98 10.47
N VAL A 788 33.64 -16.20 9.41
CA VAL A 788 34.74 -15.46 8.80
C VAL A 788 34.29 -14.03 8.56
N PHE A 789 35.06 -13.06 9.08
CA PHE A 789 35.00 -11.67 8.69
C PHE A 789 36.21 -11.37 7.80
N THR A 790 36.00 -10.87 6.59
CA THR A 790 37.11 -10.60 5.64
C THR A 790 37.97 -9.44 6.11
N ALA A 791 39.25 -9.43 5.73
CA ALA A 791 40.20 -8.37 6.04
C ALA A 791 39.90 -7.08 5.24
N ASP A 792 40.46 -5.96 5.69
CA ASP A 792 40.45 -4.70 4.95
C ASP A 792 41.08 -4.91 3.54
N GLY A 793 40.35 -4.50 2.50
CA GLY A 793 40.73 -4.68 1.10
C GLY A 793 40.36 -6.03 0.47
N GLU A 794 39.79 -7.00 1.21
CA GLU A 794 39.30 -8.28 0.68
C GLU A 794 37.78 -8.36 0.73
N THR A 795 37.13 -8.45 -0.43
CA THR A 795 35.66 -8.60 -0.52
C THR A 795 35.22 -10.00 -0.11
N GLY A 796 34.00 -10.10 0.44
CA GLY A 796 33.38 -11.39 0.78
C GLY A 796 33.33 -12.35 -0.41
N ASP A 797 33.03 -11.84 -1.60
CA ASP A 797 32.95 -12.62 -2.85
C ASP A 797 34.29 -13.23 -3.25
N ALA A 798 35.39 -12.46 -3.22
CA ALA A 798 36.73 -12.93 -3.52
C ALA A 798 37.20 -14.00 -2.51
N TYR A 799 36.83 -13.87 -1.24
CA TYR A 799 37.10 -14.87 -0.22
C TYR A 799 36.35 -16.18 -0.47
N ILE A 800 35.03 -16.09 -0.75
CA ILE A 800 34.16 -17.24 -1.03
C ILE A 800 34.67 -18.02 -2.27
N GLU A 801 35.02 -17.33 -3.35
CA GLU A 801 35.56 -17.92 -4.57
C GLU A 801 36.86 -18.69 -4.29
N ARG A 802 37.81 -18.09 -3.61
CA ARG A 802 39.09 -18.71 -3.26
C ARG A 802 38.92 -19.90 -2.30
N LEU A 803 37.97 -19.82 -1.37
CA LEU A 803 37.66 -20.88 -0.42
C LEU A 803 37.00 -22.07 -1.14
N ALA A 804 36.04 -21.80 -2.02
CA ALA A 804 35.33 -22.79 -2.82
C ALA A 804 36.26 -23.54 -3.74
N ASP A 805 37.22 -22.87 -4.43
CA ASP A 805 38.23 -23.49 -5.26
C ASP A 805 39.20 -24.38 -4.46
N ARG A 806 39.56 -23.99 -3.24
CA ARG A 806 40.46 -24.76 -2.34
C ARG A 806 39.80 -26.04 -1.83
N ILE A 807 38.53 -25.95 -1.36
CA ILE A 807 37.81 -27.08 -0.74
C ILE A 807 37.21 -27.99 -1.81
N GLY A 808 36.76 -27.43 -2.94
CA GLY A 808 36.06 -28.18 -4.01
C GLY A 808 36.88 -29.24 -4.72
N LYS A 809 38.21 -29.23 -4.55
CA LYS A 809 39.08 -30.26 -5.17
C LYS A 809 38.89 -31.67 -4.61
N ASN A 810 38.48 -31.78 -3.33
CA ASN A 810 38.39 -33.08 -2.65
C ASN A 810 37.03 -33.33 -1.98
N ASN A 811 36.17 -32.33 -1.86
CA ASN A 811 34.87 -32.38 -1.15
C ASN A 811 33.73 -31.91 -2.01
N ALA A 812 32.51 -32.25 -1.62
CA ALA A 812 31.30 -31.68 -2.24
C ALA A 812 31.05 -30.29 -1.62
N VAL A 813 31.20 -29.22 -2.40
CA VAL A 813 31.04 -27.85 -1.96
C VAL A 813 29.78 -27.24 -2.56
N ARG A 814 29.01 -26.56 -1.73
CA ARG A 814 27.81 -25.82 -2.11
C ARG A 814 27.95 -24.37 -1.67
N VAL A 815 27.78 -23.43 -2.58
CA VAL A 815 27.87 -22.01 -2.32
C VAL A 815 26.47 -21.40 -2.36
N VAL A 816 26.07 -20.70 -1.28
CA VAL A 816 24.79 -20.04 -1.12
C VAL A 816 24.97 -18.54 -1.32
N THR A 817 24.55 -18.02 -2.46
CA THR A 817 24.57 -16.59 -2.80
C THR A 817 23.60 -16.30 -3.95
N SER A 818 23.07 -15.08 -3.99
CA SER A 818 22.27 -14.57 -5.12
C SER A 818 23.07 -13.71 -6.08
N ASP A 819 24.35 -13.43 -5.81
CA ASP A 819 25.19 -12.62 -6.69
C ASP A 819 25.56 -13.37 -7.98
N ASN A 820 25.47 -12.63 -9.11
CA ASN A 820 25.72 -13.16 -10.44
C ASN A 820 27.22 -13.33 -10.75
N LEU A 821 28.11 -12.60 -10.11
CA LEU A 821 29.56 -12.69 -10.32
C LEU A 821 30.13 -13.98 -9.73
N ILE A 822 29.79 -14.35 -8.52
CA ILE A 822 30.14 -15.63 -7.91
C ILE A 822 29.52 -16.80 -8.68
N ARG A 823 28.38 -16.58 -9.33
CA ARG A 823 27.70 -17.56 -10.16
C ARG A 823 28.52 -18.12 -11.32
N LEU A 824 29.30 -17.27 -11.98
CA LEU A 824 30.10 -17.63 -13.13
C LEU A 824 31.39 -18.39 -12.74
N SER A 825 32.01 -18.05 -11.63
CA SER A 825 33.23 -18.70 -11.14
C SER A 825 32.97 -20.05 -10.48
N ALA A 826 31.87 -20.21 -9.73
CA ALA A 826 31.46 -21.49 -9.13
C ALA A 826 31.21 -22.57 -10.19
N LEU A 827 30.63 -22.25 -11.35
CA LEU A 827 30.40 -23.15 -12.45
C LEU A 827 31.70 -23.69 -13.09
N ARG A 828 32.82 -22.95 -13.02
CA ARG A 828 34.14 -23.38 -13.53
C ARG A 828 34.83 -24.36 -12.60
N SER A 829 34.55 -24.33 -11.31
CA SER A 829 35.21 -25.13 -10.26
C SER A 829 34.47 -26.42 -9.91
N GLY A 830 33.33 -26.74 -10.53
CA GLY A 830 32.53 -27.94 -10.22
C GLY A 830 31.82 -27.86 -8.88
N VAL A 831 31.61 -26.67 -8.35
CA VAL A 831 30.92 -26.37 -7.09
C VAL A 831 29.42 -26.23 -7.35
N LEU A 832 28.58 -26.81 -6.50
CA LEU A 832 27.13 -26.67 -6.58
C LEU A 832 26.73 -25.31 -6.05
N ARG A 833 25.87 -24.60 -6.78
CA ARG A 833 25.30 -23.32 -6.35
C ARG A 833 23.88 -23.50 -5.84
N CYS A 834 23.53 -22.74 -4.80
CA CYS A 834 22.19 -22.61 -4.28
C CYS A 834 21.85 -21.10 -4.18
N SER A 835 20.68 -20.71 -4.67
CA SER A 835 20.21 -19.34 -4.46
C SER A 835 19.77 -19.14 -3.00
N SER A 836 19.77 -17.88 -2.52
CA SER A 836 19.29 -17.55 -1.16
C SER A 836 17.83 -17.98 -0.93
N ALA A 837 16.99 -17.96 -1.98
CA ALA A 837 15.59 -18.37 -1.91
C ALA A 837 15.43 -19.89 -1.79
N GLU A 838 16.19 -20.67 -2.59
CA GLU A 838 16.20 -22.14 -2.51
C GLU A 838 16.71 -22.61 -1.14
N PHE A 839 17.78 -21.99 -0.67
CA PHE A 839 18.35 -22.32 0.64
C PHE A 839 17.41 -21.97 1.79
N LYS A 840 16.67 -20.84 1.69
CA LYS A 840 15.63 -20.48 2.66
C LYS A 840 14.56 -21.56 2.79
N ALA A 841 14.03 -22.03 1.65
CA ALA A 841 13.01 -23.06 1.63
C ALA A 841 13.50 -24.38 2.27
N GLU A 842 14.74 -24.79 1.96
CA GLU A 842 15.38 -25.97 2.53
C GLU A 842 15.59 -25.82 4.05
N LEU A 843 16.05 -24.67 4.51
CA LEU A 843 16.30 -24.36 5.90
C LEU A 843 14.98 -24.35 6.70
N GLU A 844 13.92 -23.70 6.20
CA GLU A 844 12.61 -23.67 6.83
C GLU A 844 11.99 -25.07 6.94
N GLN A 845 12.13 -25.90 5.91
CA GLN A 845 11.67 -27.29 5.95
C GLN A 845 12.43 -28.10 6.98
N THR A 846 13.75 -27.90 7.10
CA THR A 846 14.59 -28.57 8.10
C THR A 846 14.23 -28.14 9.51
N LEU A 847 14.05 -26.83 9.76
CA LEU A 847 13.64 -26.32 11.07
C LEU A 847 12.27 -26.84 11.51
N LYS A 848 11.29 -26.94 10.58
CA LYS A 848 10.00 -27.58 10.85
C LYS A 848 10.17 -29.04 11.26
N THR A 849 11.04 -29.78 10.57
CA THR A 849 11.30 -31.19 10.90
C THR A 849 11.93 -31.34 12.29
N ILE A 850 12.84 -30.43 12.66
CA ILE A 850 13.45 -30.38 13.99
C ILE A 850 12.38 -30.11 15.05
N ASP A 851 11.48 -29.15 14.84
CA ASP A 851 10.38 -28.83 15.75
C ASP A 851 9.43 -30.02 15.94
N ASP A 852 9.08 -30.72 14.86
CA ASP A 852 8.24 -31.92 14.92
C ASP A 852 8.91 -33.08 15.72
N ILE A 853 10.21 -33.25 15.57
CA ILE A 853 10.98 -34.25 16.35
C ILE A 853 11.00 -33.86 17.82
N LEU A 854 11.24 -32.57 18.14
CA LEU A 854 11.25 -32.09 19.52
C LEU A 854 9.88 -32.19 20.19
N ARG A 855 8.79 -31.91 19.50
CA ARG A 855 7.43 -32.10 20.00
C ARG A 855 7.13 -33.59 20.31
N ARG A 856 7.44 -34.48 19.38
CA ARG A 856 7.27 -35.93 19.57
C ARG A 856 8.10 -36.47 20.74
N SER A 857 9.31 -35.95 20.94
CA SER A 857 10.16 -36.36 22.07
C SER A 857 9.67 -35.82 23.41
N SER A 858 9.09 -34.61 23.44
CA SER A 858 8.47 -34.04 24.65
C SER A 858 7.17 -34.74 25.03
N GLU A 859 6.34 -35.14 24.06
CA GLU A 859 5.14 -35.95 24.29
C GLU A 859 5.50 -37.35 24.77
N GLY A 860 6.55 -37.97 24.24
CA GLY A 860 7.08 -39.25 24.73
C GLY A 860 7.61 -39.18 26.16
N ALA A 861 8.28 -38.11 26.56
CA ALA A 861 8.79 -37.89 27.91
C ALA A 861 7.65 -37.64 28.93
N HIS A 862 6.54 -37.04 28.51
CA HIS A 862 5.34 -36.91 29.36
C HIS A 862 4.60 -38.22 29.59
N MET A 863 4.58 -39.11 28.58
CA MET A 863 3.99 -40.45 28.72
C MET A 863 4.81 -41.38 29.64
N THR A 864 6.12 -41.25 29.67
CA THR A 864 7.02 -42.03 30.52
C THR A 864 6.89 -41.63 32.02
N ARG A 865 6.74 -40.33 32.32
CA ARG A 865 6.52 -39.82 33.67
C ARG A 865 5.13 -40.17 34.27
N LEU A 866 4.13 -40.45 33.44
CA LEU A 866 2.80 -40.90 33.89
C LEU A 866 2.73 -42.43 34.16
N LYS A 867 3.68 -43.22 33.68
CA LYS A 867 3.77 -44.67 33.97
C LYS A 867 4.55 -44.99 35.25
N ASP A 868 5.45 -44.15 35.70
CA ASP A 868 6.23 -44.38 36.93
C ASP A 868 5.57 -43.80 38.20
N GLY A 869 4.38 -43.23 38.12
CA GLY A 869 3.59 -42.67 39.20
C GLY A 869 2.48 -43.60 39.73
N LYS A 870 2.45 -44.89 39.37
CA LYS A 870 1.56 -45.90 39.95
C LYS A 870 2.35 -47.15 40.23
N GLN A 871 3.05 -47.13 41.39
CA GLN A 871 3.33 -48.28 42.24
C GLN A 871 3.39 -47.83 43.70
#